data_19b8f881b88b079806dca3f84989ea4d
#
_entry.id   19b8f881b88b079806dca3f84989ea4d
#
_cell.length_a   1.000
_cell.length_b   1.000
_cell.length_c   1.000
_cell.angle_alpha   90.00
_cell.angle_beta   90.00
_cell.angle_gamma   90.00
#
_symmetry.space_group_name_H-M   'P 1'
#
loop_
_entity.id
_entity.type
_entity.pdbx_description
1 polymer ?
#
loop_
_entity_poly.entity_id
_entity_poly.type
_entity_poly.pdbx_seq_one_letter_code
_entity_poly.pdbx_strand_id
1 'polypeptide(L)'
;MKTATLSSYTDKPLADCTDLELFNALLSLVADATRERGYNQGKKRLYYISAEFLIGKLLSNNLINLGLYDSVRDELAACGRDLSALEEMELEPSLGNGGLGRLAACFLDSCATLGLPADGIGLAYHCGLFRQNFADNRQCESPDYWLRWGQDSWLRRTSRHFRVSFGGFDVTSTLYEIDVTGYEGKSGKLRLFDVDSADERVIHSGISFDKDDVTKNLTLFLYPDDSDDAGRLLRVYQEYFMVSNGAQLILDECQARGSNLHDLADYAAIQINDTHPTMVIPELIRLLGEHGIAFDEAVSIARDVCAYTNHTILAEALETWPKHFIEQVAPQLIPIIDQLDKLVRDSCEDPFVQVIDEHGNVHMANIDIHFSHSVNGVAALHTKILEDVELAPFYKLYPKKFNNKTNGITFRRWCIECNPELAGLITQTIGDDWKHDATRLEDLLAHQDDDSLLDQLSKIKRHNKERFATWLRAHQGTEVDPDAIFDVQSKRLHEYKRQQLNLLWATNTYLQVKAGKLPERKVCMLFGAKAAPAYTIAKDIIHAIICLGKVVAADPVASQYLQVVMIENYNVTAAERLIPAADVSEQISLASKEASGTSNMKFMLNGALTLGTMDGANVEIAELVGKGNIYTFGEGSDEVIARYQRGDYDPRSYYEGDERLKEAVDFLRGPQMLEVGNAESLERLTEELLGKDWFMTFPDFDSYLTEKARVLNDVADQHSWQRKALVNIAKAGFFSSDRTIEQYNRDIWHLSVDSSRSCE
;
A
#
# COMPACT_ATOMS: atom_id res chain seq x y z
N MET A 1 28.82 -2.09 -23.46
CA MET A 1 28.87 -2.99 -22.30
C MET A 1 29.13 -4.41 -22.76
N LYS A 2 30.04 -5.18 -22.14
CA LYS A 2 30.02 -6.63 -22.32
C LYS A 2 28.70 -7.09 -21.70
N THR A 3 27.78 -7.60 -22.50
CA THR A 3 26.55 -8.25 -21.98
C THR A 3 26.98 -9.41 -21.11
N ALA A 4 26.92 -9.21 -19.80
CA ALA A 4 27.14 -10.30 -18.86
C ALA A 4 26.03 -11.35 -19.12
N THR A 5 26.41 -12.57 -19.49
CA THR A 5 25.47 -13.68 -19.69
C THR A 5 25.31 -14.43 -18.37
N LEU A 6 24.15 -15.01 -18.13
CA LEU A 6 23.91 -15.79 -16.90
C LEU A 6 24.93 -16.93 -16.74
N SER A 7 25.34 -17.53 -17.85
CA SER A 7 26.36 -18.59 -17.89
C SER A 7 27.73 -18.16 -17.33
N SER A 8 28.01 -16.87 -17.26
CA SER A 8 29.25 -16.35 -16.62
C SER A 8 29.24 -16.37 -15.10
N TYR A 9 28.09 -16.64 -14.49
CA TYR A 9 27.87 -16.72 -13.03
C TYR A 9 27.72 -18.16 -12.51
N THR A 10 27.97 -19.17 -13.38
CA THR A 10 27.89 -20.58 -13.01
C THR A 10 29.20 -21.30 -13.34
N ASP A 11 29.62 -22.27 -12.51
CA ASP A 11 30.83 -23.06 -12.71
C ASP A 11 30.62 -24.20 -13.73
N LYS A 12 29.40 -24.44 -14.17
CA LYS A 12 28.99 -25.52 -15.07
C LYS A 12 27.90 -25.05 -16.05
N PRO A 13 27.63 -25.79 -17.13
CA PRO A 13 26.55 -25.42 -18.07
C PRO A 13 25.22 -25.20 -17.34
N LEU A 14 24.42 -24.21 -17.77
CA LEU A 14 23.12 -23.89 -17.15
C LEU A 14 22.17 -25.08 -17.08
N ALA A 15 22.21 -25.97 -18.09
CA ALA A 15 21.38 -27.18 -18.11
C ALA A 15 21.69 -28.15 -16.95
N ASP A 16 22.92 -28.14 -16.45
CA ASP A 16 23.40 -29.02 -15.39
C ASP A 16 23.31 -28.40 -13.99
N CYS A 17 22.88 -27.12 -13.93
CA CYS A 17 22.68 -26.42 -12.66
C CYS A 17 21.37 -26.83 -12.00
N THR A 18 21.36 -26.85 -10.66
CA THR A 18 20.12 -26.90 -9.87
C THR A 18 19.41 -25.55 -9.91
N ASP A 19 18.09 -25.52 -9.62
CA ASP A 19 17.34 -24.27 -9.59
C ASP A 19 17.90 -23.27 -8.58
N LEU A 20 18.41 -23.76 -7.43
CA LEU A 20 19.06 -22.91 -6.43
C LEU A 20 20.36 -22.28 -6.95
N GLU A 21 21.19 -23.03 -7.68
CA GLU A 21 22.41 -22.49 -8.30
C GLU A 21 22.08 -21.43 -9.35
N LEU A 22 21.03 -21.66 -10.17
CA LEU A 22 20.56 -20.70 -11.16
C LEU A 22 19.98 -19.45 -10.49
N PHE A 23 19.19 -19.62 -9.44
CA PHE A 23 18.65 -18.50 -8.67
C PHE A 23 19.76 -17.62 -8.07
N ASN A 24 20.77 -18.23 -7.44
CA ASN A 24 21.93 -17.51 -6.91
C ASN A 24 22.76 -16.81 -8.00
N ALA A 25 22.88 -17.43 -9.16
CA ALA A 25 23.54 -16.81 -10.31
C ALA A 25 22.75 -15.58 -10.81
N LEU A 26 21.41 -15.64 -10.81
CA LEU A 26 20.55 -14.51 -11.16
C LEU A 26 20.68 -13.36 -10.15
N LEU A 27 20.69 -13.64 -8.85
CA LEU A 27 20.92 -12.62 -7.83
C LEU A 27 22.28 -11.93 -8.01
N SER A 28 23.33 -12.72 -8.31
CA SER A 28 24.68 -12.20 -8.54
C SER A 28 24.75 -11.34 -9.82
N LEU A 29 24.13 -11.79 -10.91
CA LEU A 29 24.04 -11.04 -12.15
C LEU A 29 23.35 -9.69 -11.92
N VAL A 30 22.20 -9.66 -11.25
CA VAL A 30 21.46 -8.43 -10.94
C VAL A 30 22.29 -7.50 -10.07
N ALA A 31 22.95 -8.03 -9.00
CA ALA A 31 23.77 -7.23 -8.10
C ALA A 31 24.95 -6.58 -8.82
N ASP A 32 25.63 -7.31 -9.71
CA ASP A 32 26.76 -6.78 -10.47
C ASP A 32 26.29 -5.76 -11.52
N ALA A 33 25.22 -6.04 -12.25
CA ALA A 33 24.67 -5.11 -13.22
C ALA A 33 24.20 -3.79 -12.56
N THR A 34 23.56 -3.89 -11.38
CA THR A 34 23.16 -2.72 -10.59
C THR A 34 24.38 -1.91 -10.15
N ARG A 35 25.44 -2.58 -9.67
CA ARG A 35 26.67 -1.92 -9.25
C ARG A 35 27.41 -1.26 -10.41
N GLU A 36 27.44 -1.89 -11.59
CA GLU A 36 28.03 -1.33 -12.80
C GLU A 36 27.30 -0.07 -13.27
N ARG A 37 25.97 -0.04 -13.21
CA ARG A 37 25.17 1.17 -13.51
C ARG A 37 25.37 2.26 -12.47
N GLY A 38 25.61 1.89 -11.21
CA GLY A 38 25.84 2.81 -10.11
C GLY A 38 24.55 3.38 -9.50
N TYR A 39 24.74 4.38 -8.63
CA TYR A 39 23.66 4.98 -7.85
C TYR A 39 23.51 6.45 -8.18
N ASN A 40 22.28 6.97 -8.10
CA ASN A 40 21.99 8.39 -8.29
C ASN A 40 22.71 9.22 -7.23
N GLN A 41 23.42 10.25 -7.67
CA GLN A 41 24.25 11.11 -6.84
C GLN A 41 23.77 12.57 -6.88
N GLY A 42 23.99 13.31 -5.78
CA GLY A 42 23.71 14.72 -5.68
C GLY A 42 24.21 15.30 -4.36
N LYS A 43 24.42 16.61 -4.32
CA LYS A 43 24.73 17.32 -3.07
C LYS A 43 23.59 17.14 -2.08
N LYS A 44 22.36 17.47 -2.50
CA LYS A 44 21.13 17.27 -1.74
C LYS A 44 20.55 15.88 -2.02
N ARG A 45 20.15 15.17 -0.99
CA ARG A 45 19.55 13.82 -1.05
C ARG A 45 18.23 13.81 -0.32
N LEU A 46 17.25 13.09 -0.89
CA LEU A 46 16.00 12.76 -0.21
C LEU A 46 16.21 11.56 0.70
N TYR A 47 15.68 11.66 1.91
CA TYR A 47 15.49 10.55 2.84
C TYR A 47 13.98 10.39 3.09
N TYR A 48 13.41 9.36 2.48
CA TYR A 48 11.98 9.04 2.58
C TYR A 48 11.79 8.08 3.74
N ILE A 49 11.31 8.58 4.89
CA ILE A 49 11.15 7.79 6.13
C ILE A 49 9.74 7.23 6.19
N SER A 50 9.62 5.91 6.27
CA SER A 50 8.34 5.21 6.34
C SER A 50 8.43 3.97 7.21
N ALA A 51 7.38 3.69 7.99
CA ALA A 51 7.26 2.45 8.73
C ALA A 51 7.12 1.23 7.81
N GLU A 52 6.68 1.43 6.56
CA GLU A 52 6.36 0.37 5.62
C GLU A 52 7.01 0.58 4.25
N PHE A 53 7.52 -0.53 3.67
CA PHE A 53 7.94 -0.60 2.27
C PHE A 53 7.50 -1.94 1.66
N LEU A 54 6.31 -1.97 1.06
CA LEU A 54 5.77 -3.18 0.43
C LEU A 54 6.34 -3.35 -0.98
N ILE A 55 7.61 -3.78 -1.05
CA ILE A 55 8.39 -3.81 -2.29
C ILE A 55 8.02 -4.93 -3.26
N GLY A 56 7.47 -6.06 -2.76
CA GLY A 56 7.18 -7.25 -3.56
C GLY A 56 8.46 -8.02 -3.94
N LYS A 57 8.32 -9.08 -4.74
CA LYS A 57 9.44 -9.80 -5.32
C LYS A 57 10.26 -8.87 -6.22
N LEU A 58 11.57 -9.05 -6.25
CA LEU A 58 12.50 -8.12 -6.90
C LEU A 58 13.15 -8.68 -8.16
N LEU A 59 13.24 -10.01 -8.33
CA LEU A 59 14.01 -10.63 -9.42
C LEU A 59 13.53 -10.15 -10.79
N SER A 60 12.26 -10.36 -11.10
CA SER A 60 11.68 -9.96 -12.40
C SER A 60 11.72 -8.45 -12.59
N ASN A 61 11.33 -7.71 -11.55
CA ASN A 61 11.33 -6.25 -11.59
C ASN A 61 12.74 -5.68 -11.88
N ASN A 62 13.76 -6.22 -11.21
CA ASN A 62 15.14 -5.79 -11.42
C ASN A 62 15.66 -6.19 -12.80
N LEU A 63 15.37 -7.39 -13.28
CA LEU A 63 15.75 -7.83 -14.63
C LEU A 63 15.11 -6.95 -15.70
N ILE A 64 13.83 -6.58 -15.55
CA ILE A 64 13.12 -5.66 -16.45
C ILE A 64 13.78 -4.28 -16.41
N ASN A 65 13.98 -3.70 -15.22
CA ASN A 65 14.56 -2.38 -15.06
C ASN A 65 16.00 -2.31 -15.58
N LEU A 66 16.73 -3.41 -15.51
CA LEU A 66 18.08 -3.55 -16.07
C LEU A 66 18.08 -3.84 -17.59
N GLY A 67 16.94 -4.10 -18.20
CA GLY A 67 16.86 -4.52 -19.61
C GLY A 67 17.47 -5.90 -19.88
N LEU A 68 17.50 -6.76 -18.87
CA LEU A 68 18.10 -8.11 -18.93
C LEU A 68 17.06 -9.23 -19.02
N TYR A 69 15.78 -8.94 -18.79
CA TYR A 69 14.75 -9.95 -18.64
C TYR A 69 14.65 -10.89 -19.85
N ASP A 70 14.51 -10.33 -21.06
CA ASP A 70 14.36 -11.13 -22.28
C ASP A 70 15.61 -11.96 -22.57
N SER A 71 16.80 -11.37 -22.44
CA SER A 71 18.06 -12.09 -22.69
C SER A 71 18.29 -13.24 -21.73
N VAL A 72 17.97 -13.07 -20.45
CA VAL A 72 18.06 -14.12 -19.42
C VAL A 72 17.02 -15.21 -19.65
N ARG A 73 15.77 -14.85 -19.97
CA ARG A 73 14.72 -15.80 -20.31
C ARG A 73 15.12 -16.67 -21.51
N ASP A 74 15.62 -16.04 -22.57
CA ASP A 74 16.00 -16.73 -23.81
C ASP A 74 17.23 -17.64 -23.58
N GLU A 75 18.20 -17.22 -22.78
CA GLU A 75 19.38 -18.03 -22.39
C GLU A 75 18.95 -19.27 -21.57
N LEU A 76 18.04 -19.13 -20.61
CA LEU A 76 17.48 -20.25 -19.85
C LEU A 76 16.64 -21.18 -20.73
N ALA A 77 15.78 -20.64 -21.58
CA ALA A 77 14.96 -21.43 -22.49
C ALA A 77 15.80 -22.27 -23.49
N ALA A 78 16.93 -21.72 -23.95
CA ALA A 78 17.85 -22.42 -24.83
C ALA A 78 18.44 -23.69 -24.20
N CYS A 79 18.50 -23.79 -22.90
CA CYS A 79 18.95 -24.96 -22.15
C CYS A 79 17.82 -25.76 -21.47
N GLY A 80 16.54 -25.46 -21.84
CA GLY A 80 15.37 -26.17 -21.33
C GLY A 80 14.97 -25.80 -19.91
N ARG A 81 15.38 -24.59 -19.44
CA ARG A 81 15.02 -24.03 -18.13
C ARG A 81 13.97 -22.93 -18.30
N ASP A 82 13.14 -22.75 -17.28
CA ASP A 82 12.10 -21.74 -17.25
C ASP A 82 12.41 -20.69 -16.17
N LEU A 83 12.51 -19.42 -16.59
CA LEU A 83 12.73 -18.30 -15.68
C LEU A 83 11.60 -18.19 -14.66
N SER A 84 10.34 -18.44 -15.07
CA SER A 84 9.19 -18.32 -14.16
C SER A 84 9.24 -19.32 -13.00
N ALA A 85 9.83 -20.49 -13.18
CA ALA A 85 10.05 -21.46 -12.10
C ALA A 85 11.09 -20.95 -11.08
N LEU A 86 12.09 -20.20 -11.54
CA LEU A 86 13.10 -19.60 -10.66
C LEU A 86 12.53 -18.38 -9.90
N GLU A 87 11.67 -17.58 -10.54
CA GLU A 87 10.95 -16.47 -9.89
C GLU A 87 10.06 -16.94 -8.73
N GLU A 88 9.50 -18.14 -8.81
CA GLU A 88 8.70 -18.73 -7.71
C GLU A 88 9.54 -19.14 -6.50
N MET A 89 10.86 -19.29 -6.64
CA MET A 89 11.77 -19.57 -5.51
C MET A 89 12.00 -18.35 -4.62
N GLU A 90 11.77 -17.14 -5.14
CA GLU A 90 11.96 -15.92 -4.39
C GLU A 90 10.88 -15.79 -3.31
N LEU A 91 11.28 -15.58 -2.05
CA LEU A 91 10.37 -15.18 -1.00
C LEU A 91 10.05 -13.70 -1.14
N GLU A 92 8.77 -13.36 -1.10
CA GLU A 92 8.35 -11.96 -1.13
C GLU A 92 8.77 -11.25 0.16
N PRO A 93 9.53 -10.15 0.09
CA PRO A 93 9.88 -9.36 1.26
C PRO A 93 8.64 -8.81 1.98
N SER A 94 8.51 -9.10 3.28
CA SER A 94 7.36 -8.74 4.10
C SER A 94 7.68 -7.51 4.96
N LEU A 95 7.82 -6.35 4.31
CA LEU A 95 8.22 -5.07 4.92
C LEU A 95 7.10 -4.03 4.93
N GLY A 96 5.88 -4.42 4.64
CA GLY A 96 4.76 -3.49 4.55
C GLY A 96 3.41 -4.18 4.41
N ASN A 97 2.35 -3.38 4.47
CA ASN A 97 0.97 -3.82 4.30
C ASN A 97 0.13 -2.75 3.60
N GLY A 98 -0.59 -3.13 2.56
CA GLY A 98 -1.57 -2.26 1.91
C GLY A 98 -1.00 -1.05 1.17
N GLY A 99 -1.79 0.05 1.17
CA GLY A 99 -1.55 1.22 0.32
C GLY A 99 -0.32 2.03 0.68
N LEU A 100 -0.09 2.29 1.98
CA LEU A 100 1.02 3.12 2.46
C LEU A 100 2.38 2.53 2.05
N GLY A 101 2.61 1.26 2.38
CA GLY A 101 3.87 0.58 2.07
C GLY A 101 4.08 0.39 0.56
N ARG A 102 3.02 0.09 -0.21
CA ARG A 102 3.16 -0.04 -1.67
C ARG A 102 3.42 1.30 -2.35
N LEU A 103 2.82 2.39 -1.85
CA LEU A 103 3.10 3.73 -2.34
C LEU A 103 4.57 4.10 -2.14
N ALA A 104 5.11 3.89 -0.93
CA ALA A 104 6.51 4.12 -0.61
C ALA A 104 7.44 3.37 -1.58
N ALA A 105 7.14 2.10 -1.89
CA ALA A 105 7.89 1.31 -2.86
C ALA A 105 7.78 1.86 -4.29
N CYS A 106 6.60 2.31 -4.74
CA CYS A 106 6.42 2.97 -6.04
C CYS A 106 7.23 4.28 -6.14
N PHE A 107 7.26 5.04 -5.05
CA PHE A 107 7.98 6.31 -5.01
C PHE A 107 9.50 6.13 -5.07
N LEU A 108 10.04 5.11 -4.38
CA LEU A 108 11.47 4.79 -4.50
C LEU A 108 11.83 4.32 -5.92
N ASP A 109 11.00 3.47 -6.54
CA ASP A 109 11.17 3.05 -7.93
C ASP A 109 11.22 4.26 -8.87
N SER A 110 10.26 5.19 -8.74
CA SER A 110 10.22 6.41 -9.54
C SER A 110 11.39 7.36 -9.27
N CYS A 111 11.80 7.53 -8.01
CA CYS A 111 12.99 8.31 -7.68
C CYS A 111 14.25 7.75 -8.37
N ALA A 112 14.43 6.43 -8.31
CA ALA A 112 15.56 5.74 -8.94
C ALA A 112 15.50 5.92 -10.46
N THR A 113 14.33 5.73 -11.07
CA THR A 113 14.10 5.85 -12.52
C THR A 113 14.33 7.26 -13.03
N LEU A 114 13.88 8.28 -12.30
CA LEU A 114 14.02 9.69 -12.68
C LEU A 114 15.41 10.27 -12.40
N GLY A 115 16.34 9.47 -11.88
CA GLY A 115 17.71 9.92 -11.61
C GLY A 115 17.83 10.80 -10.38
N LEU A 116 16.89 10.73 -9.44
CA LEU A 116 16.91 11.51 -8.20
C LEU A 116 17.77 10.84 -7.14
N PRO A 117 18.63 11.57 -6.42
CA PRO A 117 19.38 11.08 -5.29
C PRO A 117 18.43 10.90 -4.08
N ALA A 118 17.84 9.72 -3.96
CA ALA A 118 16.82 9.40 -2.96
C ALA A 118 17.04 8.02 -2.35
N ASP A 119 16.85 7.92 -1.04
CA ASP A 119 16.90 6.66 -0.29
C ASP A 119 15.64 6.54 0.59
N GLY A 120 15.12 5.31 0.74
CA GLY A 120 14.13 4.98 1.75
C GLY A 120 14.79 4.65 3.09
N ILE A 121 14.12 4.96 4.21
CA ILE A 121 14.54 4.61 5.57
C ILE A 121 13.39 3.91 6.28
N GLY A 122 13.65 2.73 6.83
CA GLY A 122 12.68 1.92 7.57
C GLY A 122 13.34 0.87 8.47
N LEU A 123 12.58 -0.13 8.87
CA LEU A 123 13.05 -1.23 9.72
C LEU A 123 13.05 -2.57 8.96
N ALA A 124 13.98 -3.45 9.30
CA ALA A 124 14.07 -4.81 8.78
C ALA A 124 13.22 -5.76 9.65
N TYR A 125 11.91 -5.80 9.43
CA TYR A 125 11.04 -6.71 10.18
C TYR A 125 11.30 -8.17 9.82
N HIS A 126 11.66 -9.00 10.79
CA HIS A 126 12.00 -10.41 10.58
C HIS A 126 10.82 -11.25 10.12
N CYS A 127 9.65 -10.99 10.69
CA CYS A 127 8.43 -11.74 10.49
C CYS A 127 7.34 -10.95 9.76
N GLY A 128 7.69 -9.79 9.19
CA GLY A 128 6.78 -8.92 8.46
C GLY A 128 5.58 -8.46 9.27
N LEU A 129 4.43 -8.30 8.61
CA LEU A 129 3.17 -8.09 9.31
C LEU A 129 2.70 -9.40 9.96
N PHE A 130 2.40 -10.38 9.16
CA PHE A 130 2.14 -11.79 9.45
C PHE A 130 1.76 -12.52 8.15
N ARG A 131 1.91 -13.84 8.14
CA ARG A 131 1.32 -14.72 7.14
C ARG A 131 -0.12 -15.04 7.56
N GLN A 132 -1.10 -14.80 6.67
CA GLN A 132 -2.49 -15.14 6.88
C GLN A 132 -2.76 -16.58 6.44
N ASN A 133 -3.40 -17.36 7.28
CA ASN A 133 -3.93 -18.69 6.97
C ASN A 133 -5.41 -18.75 7.39
N PHE A 134 -6.16 -19.67 6.79
CA PHE A 134 -7.55 -19.89 7.18
C PHE A 134 -7.72 -21.25 7.87
N ALA A 135 -8.17 -21.23 9.12
CA ALA A 135 -8.56 -22.42 9.87
C ALA A 135 -9.96 -22.22 10.43
N ASP A 136 -10.83 -23.23 10.35
CA ASP A 136 -12.22 -23.15 10.78
C ASP A 136 -12.97 -21.92 10.24
N ASN A 137 -12.70 -21.59 8.97
CA ASN A 137 -13.22 -20.41 8.26
C ASN A 137 -12.85 -19.06 8.89
N ARG A 138 -11.79 -19.00 9.67
CA ARG A 138 -11.30 -17.77 10.32
C ARG A 138 -9.88 -17.46 9.89
N GLN A 139 -9.55 -16.18 9.92
CA GLN A 139 -8.16 -15.75 9.80
C GLN A 139 -7.36 -16.21 11.02
N CYS A 140 -6.23 -16.85 10.74
CA CYS A 140 -5.18 -17.17 11.70
C CYS A 140 -3.87 -16.53 11.23
N GLU A 141 -3.09 -16.04 12.16
CA GLU A 141 -1.82 -15.38 11.91
C GLU A 141 -0.64 -16.27 12.30
N SER A 142 0.40 -16.26 11.49
CA SER A 142 1.71 -16.86 11.77
C SER A 142 2.84 -15.95 11.31
N PRO A 143 4.06 -16.10 11.82
CA PRO A 143 5.20 -15.33 11.34
C PRO A 143 5.40 -15.52 9.85
N ASP A 144 5.69 -14.41 9.14
CA ASP A 144 6.02 -14.42 7.72
C ASP A 144 7.53 -14.37 7.55
N TYR A 145 8.19 -15.52 7.68
CA TYR A 145 9.64 -15.64 7.58
C TYR A 145 10.13 -15.49 6.14
N TRP A 146 10.43 -14.29 5.74
CA TRP A 146 10.95 -13.96 4.40
C TRP A 146 12.46 -13.75 4.38
N LEU A 147 13.06 -13.43 5.52
CA LEU A 147 14.51 -13.21 5.62
C LEU A 147 15.28 -14.53 5.47
N ARG A 148 16.17 -14.56 4.49
CA ARG A 148 17.21 -15.56 4.37
C ARG A 148 18.55 -14.87 4.64
N TRP A 149 19.17 -15.21 5.74
CA TRP A 149 20.49 -14.70 6.09
C TRP A 149 21.55 -15.40 5.24
N GLY A 150 22.27 -14.65 4.39
CA GLY A 150 23.34 -15.20 3.57
C GLY A 150 23.34 -14.69 2.13
N GLN A 151 23.88 -15.50 1.21
CA GLN A 151 24.07 -15.12 -0.20
C GLN A 151 22.75 -15.07 -1.01
N ASP A 152 21.70 -15.67 -0.50
CA ASP A 152 20.40 -15.85 -1.20
C ASP A 152 19.42 -14.70 -0.90
N SER A 153 19.92 -13.53 -0.51
CA SER A 153 19.08 -12.42 -0.06
C SER A 153 19.39 -11.12 -0.80
N TRP A 154 18.34 -10.38 -1.13
CA TRP A 154 18.45 -8.99 -1.58
C TRP A 154 18.94 -8.05 -0.48
N LEU A 155 18.77 -8.43 0.80
CA LEU A 155 19.13 -7.65 1.97
C LEU A 155 20.62 -7.80 2.27
N ARG A 156 21.39 -6.74 2.08
CA ARG A 156 22.83 -6.73 2.30
C ARG A 156 23.17 -6.05 3.60
N ARG A 157 23.89 -6.77 4.47
CA ARG A 157 24.46 -6.21 5.69
C ARG A 157 25.57 -5.22 5.34
N THR A 158 25.57 -4.05 5.98
CA THR A 158 26.68 -3.09 5.90
C THR A 158 27.60 -3.18 7.13
N SER A 159 28.68 -2.43 7.12
CA SER A 159 29.57 -2.27 8.29
C SER A 159 29.14 -1.11 9.21
N ARG A 160 28.01 -0.46 8.94
CA ARG A 160 27.54 0.67 9.74
C ARG A 160 26.66 0.20 10.88
N HIS A 161 26.99 0.67 12.08
CA HIS A 161 26.26 0.39 13.30
C HIS A 161 25.91 1.71 13.98
N PHE A 162 24.77 1.73 14.65
CA PHE A 162 24.29 2.88 15.40
C PHE A 162 23.90 2.45 16.81
N ARG A 163 24.00 3.38 17.75
CA ARG A 163 23.50 3.20 19.11
C ARG A 163 22.24 4.02 19.28
N VAL A 164 21.20 3.38 19.78
CA VAL A 164 19.95 4.05 20.16
C VAL A 164 19.77 3.91 21.66
N SER A 165 19.63 5.05 22.34
CA SER A 165 19.45 5.11 23.79
C SER A 165 17.97 5.28 24.12
N PHE A 166 17.43 4.32 24.86
CA PHE A 166 16.09 4.36 25.42
C PHE A 166 16.14 4.77 26.90
N GLY A 167 14.96 5.01 27.49
CA GLY A 167 14.85 5.27 28.93
C GLY A 167 15.24 4.03 29.75
N GLY A 168 16.51 3.92 30.12
CA GLY A 168 17.00 2.86 31.01
C GLY A 168 17.87 1.78 30.34
N PHE A 169 17.96 1.72 29.02
CA PHE A 169 18.84 0.81 28.28
C PHE A 169 19.22 1.34 26.91
N ASP A 170 20.27 0.77 26.33
CA ASP A 170 20.71 1.07 24.98
C ASP A 170 20.65 -0.19 24.12
N VAL A 171 20.47 0.01 22.83
CA VAL A 171 20.61 -1.05 21.82
C VAL A 171 21.60 -0.64 20.75
N THR A 172 22.23 -1.63 20.11
CA THR A 172 23.00 -1.44 18.89
C THR A 172 22.18 -1.92 17.71
N SER A 173 22.21 -1.17 16.63
CA SER A 173 21.59 -1.54 15.37
C SER A 173 22.61 -1.69 14.26
N THR A 174 22.33 -2.61 13.35
CA THR A 174 23.05 -2.76 12.07
C THR A 174 22.22 -2.19 10.94
N LEU A 175 22.86 -1.45 10.03
CA LEU A 175 22.24 -0.99 8.79
C LEU A 175 22.33 -2.07 7.71
N TYR A 176 21.19 -2.38 7.11
CA TYR A 176 21.04 -3.22 5.93
C TYR A 176 20.55 -2.39 4.74
N GLU A 177 20.85 -2.84 3.53
CA GLU A 177 20.47 -2.17 2.29
C GLU A 177 19.87 -3.13 1.28
N ILE A 178 18.81 -2.67 0.59
CA ILE A 178 18.28 -3.29 -0.62
C ILE A 178 18.43 -2.27 -1.74
N ASP A 179 18.94 -2.70 -2.90
CA ASP A 179 19.02 -1.83 -4.07
C ASP A 179 17.64 -1.63 -4.69
N VAL A 180 17.32 -0.38 -5.01
CA VAL A 180 16.14 0.00 -5.76
C VAL A 180 16.58 0.33 -7.19
N THR A 181 16.44 -0.63 -8.09
CA THR A 181 16.94 -0.54 -9.47
C THR A 181 16.04 0.38 -10.30
N GLY A 182 16.61 1.43 -10.87
CA GLY A 182 15.88 2.33 -11.78
C GLY A 182 15.71 1.71 -13.17
N TYR A 183 14.58 2.01 -13.81
CA TYR A 183 14.29 1.58 -15.18
C TYR A 183 15.24 2.27 -16.15
N GLU A 184 16.08 1.48 -16.83
CA GLU A 184 17.12 1.95 -17.75
C GLU A 184 18.06 3.03 -17.17
N GLY A 185 18.09 3.15 -15.83
CA GLY A 185 18.81 4.18 -15.09
C GLY A 185 19.71 3.64 -14.00
N LYS A 186 20.23 4.56 -13.19
CA LYS A 186 20.94 4.27 -11.96
C LYS A 186 19.95 3.89 -10.84
N SER A 187 20.48 3.44 -9.73
CA SER A 187 19.70 2.93 -8.61
C SER A 187 19.66 3.90 -7.42
N GLY A 188 18.67 3.75 -6.56
CA GLY A 188 18.60 4.24 -5.19
C GLY A 188 18.80 3.10 -4.19
N LYS A 189 18.53 3.37 -2.91
CA LYS A 189 18.64 2.38 -1.84
C LYS A 189 17.43 2.43 -0.92
N LEU A 190 17.02 1.26 -0.44
CA LEU A 190 16.18 1.12 0.73
C LEU A 190 17.08 0.72 1.90
N ARG A 191 17.12 1.58 2.92
CA ARG A 191 17.95 1.45 4.12
C ARG A 191 17.11 0.98 5.28
N LEU A 192 17.47 -0.17 5.83
CA LEU A 192 16.69 -0.84 6.85
C LEU A 192 17.57 -1.08 8.08
N PHE A 193 17.03 -0.68 9.23
CA PHE A 193 17.73 -0.92 10.50
C PHE A 193 17.17 -2.15 11.19
N ASP A 194 18.09 -2.95 11.76
CA ASP A 194 17.76 -4.10 12.57
C ASP A 194 18.48 -3.99 13.92
N VAL A 195 17.82 -4.37 15.00
CA VAL A 195 18.45 -4.44 16.31
C VAL A 195 19.32 -5.70 16.40
N ASP A 196 20.57 -5.56 16.80
CA ASP A 196 21.54 -6.67 16.83
C ASP A 196 21.16 -7.81 17.80
N SER A 197 20.26 -7.53 18.75
CA SER A 197 19.79 -8.46 19.78
C SER A 197 18.44 -9.14 19.43
N ALA A 198 17.88 -8.92 18.22
CA ALA A 198 16.62 -9.54 17.82
C ALA A 198 16.69 -11.06 17.96
N ASP A 199 15.64 -11.67 18.50
CA ASP A 199 15.58 -13.11 18.75
C ASP A 199 14.19 -13.68 18.40
N GLU A 200 14.07 -14.30 17.25
CA GLU A 200 12.82 -14.91 16.78
C GLU A 200 12.32 -16.05 17.69
N ARG A 201 13.19 -16.61 18.54
CA ARG A 201 12.83 -17.70 19.48
C ARG A 201 11.90 -17.26 20.61
N VAL A 202 11.73 -15.94 20.82
CA VAL A 202 10.75 -15.42 21.79
C VAL A 202 9.30 -15.52 21.27
N ILE A 203 9.11 -15.79 19.97
CA ILE A 203 7.78 -15.97 19.39
C ILE A 203 7.22 -17.34 19.82
N HIS A 204 6.00 -17.31 20.33
CA HIS A 204 5.26 -18.52 20.71
C HIS A 204 3.79 -18.36 20.27
N SER A 205 3.07 -19.46 20.07
CA SER A 205 1.63 -19.47 19.72
C SER A 205 1.21 -18.41 18.67
N GLY A 206 1.39 -18.73 17.40
CA GLY A 206 1.07 -17.80 16.29
C GLY A 206 2.07 -16.67 16.21
N ILE A 207 1.60 -15.43 16.43
CA ILE A 207 2.44 -14.22 16.43
C ILE A 207 2.64 -13.62 17.81
N SER A 208 2.34 -14.38 18.88
CA SER A 208 2.44 -13.90 20.27
C SER A 208 3.89 -13.95 20.77
N PHE A 209 4.27 -12.96 21.55
CA PHE A 209 5.58 -12.86 22.21
C PHE A 209 5.44 -11.95 23.46
N ASP A 210 6.45 -11.96 24.32
CA ASP A 210 6.55 -11.04 25.44
C ASP A 210 6.88 -9.63 24.94
N LYS A 211 5.90 -8.71 25.01
CA LYS A 211 6.02 -7.34 24.53
C LYS A 211 7.00 -6.50 25.35
N ASP A 212 7.27 -6.88 26.60
CA ASP A 212 8.18 -6.16 27.48
C ASP A 212 9.67 -6.45 27.21
N ASP A 213 10.00 -7.54 26.51
CA ASP A 213 11.37 -7.87 26.11
C ASP A 213 11.78 -7.11 24.83
N VAL A 214 11.73 -5.78 24.91
CA VAL A 214 11.95 -4.87 23.77
C VAL A 214 13.30 -5.12 23.07
N THR A 215 14.34 -5.47 23.82
CA THR A 215 15.66 -5.72 23.23
C THR A 215 15.67 -6.89 22.23
N LYS A 216 14.73 -7.83 22.34
CA LYS A 216 14.63 -9.00 21.46
C LYS A 216 13.52 -8.90 20.43
N ASN A 217 12.47 -8.12 20.71
CA ASN A 217 11.26 -8.11 19.87
C ASN A 217 11.14 -6.90 18.96
N LEU A 218 12.00 -5.88 19.10
CA LEU A 218 11.89 -4.55 18.50
C LEU A 218 11.70 -4.55 16.97
N THR A 219 12.36 -5.47 16.26
CA THR A 219 12.30 -5.59 14.79
C THR A 219 11.67 -6.91 14.32
N LEU A 220 10.89 -7.61 15.17
CA LEU A 220 10.27 -8.86 14.76
C LEU A 220 9.07 -8.65 13.84
N PHE A 221 8.11 -7.82 14.24
CA PHE A 221 6.86 -7.62 13.52
C PHE A 221 6.59 -6.15 13.20
N LEU A 222 6.12 -5.90 11.99
CA LEU A 222 5.44 -4.66 11.64
C LEU A 222 4.06 -4.65 12.32
N TYR A 223 3.72 -3.56 13.02
CA TYR A 223 2.45 -3.40 13.73
C TYR A 223 2.14 -4.56 14.68
N PRO A 224 2.92 -4.75 15.76
CA PRO A 224 2.58 -5.70 16.79
C PRO A 224 1.19 -5.41 17.36
N ASP A 225 0.57 -6.44 17.96
CA ASP A 225 -0.74 -6.30 18.60
C ASP A 225 -0.71 -5.17 19.65
N ASP A 226 -1.43 -4.08 19.40
CA ASP A 226 -1.53 -2.86 20.20
C ASP A 226 -2.87 -2.74 20.95
N SER A 227 -3.53 -3.86 21.18
CA SER A 227 -4.77 -3.93 21.96
C SER A 227 -4.57 -3.62 23.45
N ASP A 228 -3.34 -3.63 23.93
CA ASP A 228 -2.94 -3.28 25.29
C ASP A 228 -1.85 -2.21 25.31
N ASP A 229 -1.57 -1.66 26.51
CA ASP A 229 -0.57 -0.61 26.67
C ASP A 229 0.85 -1.08 26.37
N ALA A 230 1.18 -2.35 26.62
CA ALA A 230 2.51 -2.91 26.28
C ALA A 230 2.73 -2.92 24.77
N GLY A 231 1.72 -3.31 23.99
CA GLY A 231 1.79 -3.28 22.52
C GLY A 231 1.82 -1.86 21.97
N ARG A 232 1.03 -0.94 22.53
CA ARG A 232 1.07 0.50 22.19
C ARG A 232 2.45 1.10 22.48
N LEU A 233 3.01 0.79 23.65
CA LEU A 233 4.35 1.23 24.04
C LEU A 233 5.43 0.65 23.10
N LEU A 234 5.32 -0.62 22.70
CA LEU A 234 6.25 -1.24 21.76
C LEU A 234 6.24 -0.51 20.40
N ARG A 235 5.08 -0.05 19.93
CA ARG A 235 5.02 0.79 18.71
C ARG A 235 5.82 2.09 18.88
N VAL A 236 5.73 2.76 20.02
CA VAL A 236 6.54 3.96 20.30
C VAL A 236 8.04 3.65 20.29
N TYR A 237 8.44 2.48 20.85
CA TYR A 237 9.82 1.99 20.75
C TYR A 237 10.28 1.79 19.31
N GLN A 238 9.45 1.17 18.46
CA GLN A 238 9.77 0.94 17.03
C GLN A 238 9.90 2.26 16.27
N GLU A 239 8.97 3.20 16.47
CA GLU A 239 8.98 4.50 15.82
C GLU A 239 10.23 5.30 16.21
N TYR A 240 10.55 5.35 17.51
CA TYR A 240 11.76 6.05 17.96
C TYR A 240 13.04 5.35 17.47
N PHE A 241 13.09 4.02 17.50
CA PHE A 241 14.23 3.26 16.96
C PHE A 241 14.48 3.59 15.48
N MET A 242 13.42 3.62 14.67
CA MET A 242 13.51 3.97 13.25
C MET A 242 14.06 5.37 13.04
N VAL A 243 13.49 6.35 13.71
CA VAL A 243 13.85 7.77 13.47
C VAL A 243 15.20 8.16 14.07
N SER A 244 15.58 7.58 15.22
CA SER A 244 16.89 7.84 15.83
C SER A 244 18.03 7.31 14.94
N ASN A 245 17.91 6.08 14.44
CA ASN A 245 18.84 5.52 13.45
C ASN A 245 18.87 6.36 12.17
N GLY A 246 17.68 6.74 11.65
CA GLY A 246 17.56 7.55 10.45
C GLY A 246 18.20 8.92 10.58
N ALA A 247 17.94 9.63 11.67
CA ALA A 247 18.52 10.95 11.93
C ALA A 247 20.04 10.91 12.04
N GLN A 248 20.59 9.94 12.78
CA GLN A 248 22.03 9.73 12.88
C GLN A 248 22.65 9.47 11.49
N LEU A 249 22.05 8.56 10.70
CA LEU A 249 22.49 8.26 9.33
C LEU A 249 22.52 9.53 8.46
N ILE A 250 21.46 10.33 8.51
CA ILE A 250 21.31 11.56 7.72
C ILE A 250 22.41 12.56 8.06
N LEU A 251 22.63 12.83 9.35
CA LEU A 251 23.66 13.78 9.78
C LEU A 251 25.06 13.32 9.38
N ASP A 252 25.41 12.05 9.62
CA ASP A 252 26.69 11.47 9.22
C ASP A 252 26.94 11.62 7.72
N GLU A 253 25.93 11.29 6.90
CA GLU A 253 26.06 11.36 5.44
C GLU A 253 26.14 12.80 4.92
N CYS A 254 25.40 13.73 5.55
CA CYS A 254 25.48 15.14 5.19
C CYS A 254 26.86 15.73 5.53
N GLN A 255 27.40 15.42 6.70
CA GLN A 255 28.78 15.83 7.06
C GLN A 255 29.82 15.21 6.13
N ALA A 256 29.66 13.91 5.78
CA ALA A 256 30.56 13.27 4.80
C ALA A 256 30.52 13.91 3.42
N ARG A 257 29.39 14.54 3.02
CA ARG A 257 29.26 15.33 1.79
C ARG A 257 29.70 16.78 1.94
N GLY A 258 30.12 17.21 3.14
CA GLY A 258 30.69 18.53 3.39
C GLY A 258 29.78 19.54 4.08
N SER A 259 28.63 19.11 4.61
CA SER A 259 27.76 19.95 5.46
C SER A 259 28.43 20.27 6.79
N ASN A 260 28.27 21.49 7.26
CA ASN A 260 28.61 21.91 8.63
C ASN A 260 27.40 21.84 9.58
N LEU A 261 26.32 21.24 9.12
CA LEU A 261 25.00 21.08 9.73
C LEU A 261 24.16 22.36 9.85
N HIS A 262 24.73 23.56 9.88
CA HIS A 262 23.99 24.82 9.77
C HIS A 262 23.34 24.99 8.39
N ASP A 263 23.90 24.36 7.35
CA ASP A 263 23.43 24.36 5.98
C ASP A 263 22.75 23.03 5.59
N LEU A 264 22.20 22.29 6.54
CA LEU A 264 21.65 20.95 6.33
C LEU A 264 20.59 20.90 5.21
N ALA A 265 19.79 21.95 5.05
CA ALA A 265 18.77 22.05 4.01
C ALA A 265 19.34 22.01 2.56
N ASP A 266 20.62 22.33 2.38
CA ASP A 266 21.33 22.18 1.10
C ASP A 266 21.74 20.74 0.82
N TYR A 267 21.74 19.85 1.83
CA TYR A 267 22.24 18.48 1.74
C TYR A 267 21.16 17.41 1.96
N ALA A 268 20.09 17.75 2.67
CA ALA A 268 19.01 16.82 2.97
C ALA A 268 17.62 17.40 2.67
N ALA A 269 16.74 16.52 2.20
CA ALA A 269 15.29 16.65 2.29
C ALA A 269 14.78 15.41 3.03
N ILE A 270 13.92 15.58 4.01
CA ILE A 270 13.33 14.49 4.79
C ILE A 270 11.83 14.47 4.53
N GLN A 271 11.34 13.38 3.92
CA GLN A 271 9.91 13.19 3.73
C GLN A 271 9.36 12.27 4.80
N ILE A 272 8.46 12.79 5.61
CA ILE A 272 7.75 12.08 6.67
C ILE A 272 6.50 11.46 6.06
N ASN A 273 6.48 10.12 5.99
CA ASN A 273 5.38 9.37 5.37
C ASN A 273 4.37 8.90 6.44
N ASP A 274 3.26 9.64 6.56
CA ASP A 274 2.32 9.59 7.67
C ASP A 274 2.97 9.98 9.01
N THR A 275 2.33 9.70 10.15
CA THR A 275 2.76 10.16 11.47
C THR A 275 3.78 9.25 12.17
N HIS A 276 3.98 8.03 11.68
CA HIS A 276 4.90 7.08 12.31
C HIS A 276 6.35 7.59 12.44
N PRO A 277 6.91 8.37 11.47
CA PRO A 277 8.25 8.94 11.62
C PRO A 277 8.32 10.31 12.29
N THR A 278 7.23 10.86 12.82
CA THR A 278 7.16 12.24 13.35
C THR A 278 8.29 12.57 14.34
N MET A 279 8.66 11.60 15.20
CA MET A 279 9.73 11.82 16.19
C MET A 279 11.10 12.14 15.56
N VAL A 280 11.25 12.04 14.23
CA VAL A 280 12.47 12.52 13.55
C VAL A 280 12.69 14.01 13.75
N ILE A 281 11.64 14.82 13.89
CA ILE A 281 11.75 16.25 14.10
C ILE A 281 12.39 16.57 15.47
N PRO A 282 11.85 16.15 16.61
CA PRO A 282 12.50 16.40 17.90
C PRO A 282 13.85 15.68 18.05
N GLU A 283 14.04 14.51 17.44
CA GLU A 283 15.33 13.80 17.48
C GLU A 283 16.40 14.56 16.68
N LEU A 284 16.05 15.09 15.50
CA LEU A 284 16.97 15.90 14.71
C LEU A 284 17.39 17.17 15.48
N ILE A 285 16.43 17.87 16.11
CA ILE A 285 16.71 19.05 16.94
C ILE A 285 17.66 18.67 18.09
N ARG A 286 17.41 17.55 18.75
CA ARG A 286 18.27 17.05 19.83
C ARG A 286 19.70 16.79 19.36
N LEU A 287 19.86 16.07 18.27
CA LEU A 287 21.18 15.73 17.69
C LEU A 287 21.92 16.97 17.22
N LEU A 288 21.24 17.94 16.57
CA LEU A 288 21.83 19.22 16.20
C LEU A 288 22.31 19.98 17.44
N GLY A 289 21.57 19.92 18.56
CA GLY A 289 21.99 20.48 19.84
C GLY A 289 23.26 19.83 20.40
N GLU A 290 23.42 18.50 20.25
CA GLU A 290 24.67 17.79 20.62
C GLU A 290 25.87 18.24 19.78
N HIS A 291 25.64 18.69 18.54
CA HIS A 291 26.65 19.32 17.67
C HIS A 291 26.86 20.81 17.97
N GLY A 292 26.23 21.37 19.02
CA GLY A 292 26.42 22.76 19.45
C GLY A 292 25.54 23.79 18.74
N ILE A 293 24.55 23.37 17.96
CA ILE A 293 23.60 24.27 17.31
C ILE A 293 22.51 24.68 18.32
N ALA A 294 22.24 25.99 18.41
CA ALA A 294 21.25 26.52 19.34
C ALA A 294 19.83 26.03 19.00
N PHE A 295 18.97 25.88 20.03
CA PHE A 295 17.62 25.31 19.86
C PHE A 295 16.80 26.01 18.76
N ASP A 296 16.72 27.35 18.78
CA ASP A 296 15.94 28.09 17.79
C ASP A 296 16.44 27.88 16.34
N GLU A 297 17.76 27.78 16.17
CA GLU A 297 18.37 27.49 14.88
C GLU A 297 18.10 26.02 14.48
N ALA A 298 18.22 25.07 15.41
CA ALA A 298 17.92 23.66 15.16
C ALA A 298 16.46 23.46 14.75
N VAL A 299 15.51 24.18 15.37
CA VAL A 299 14.09 24.19 14.96
C VAL A 299 13.91 24.73 13.54
N SER A 300 14.63 25.82 13.19
CA SER A 300 14.58 26.35 11.83
C SER A 300 15.13 25.35 10.81
N ILE A 301 16.27 24.73 11.11
CA ILE A 301 16.89 23.70 10.25
C ILE A 301 15.93 22.51 10.07
N ALA A 302 15.35 21.99 11.15
CA ALA A 302 14.40 20.90 11.10
C ALA A 302 13.18 21.24 10.22
N ARG A 303 12.65 22.47 10.34
CA ARG A 303 11.55 22.96 9.51
C ARG A 303 11.92 23.02 8.04
N ASP A 304 13.14 23.45 7.71
CA ASP A 304 13.59 23.65 6.33
C ASP A 304 13.89 22.30 5.61
N VAL A 305 14.19 21.23 6.35
CA VAL A 305 14.50 19.92 5.77
C VAL A 305 13.32 18.96 5.77
N CYS A 306 12.34 19.11 6.68
CA CYS A 306 11.21 18.18 6.83
C CYS A 306 10.00 18.60 6.00
N ALA A 307 9.35 17.63 5.39
CA ALA A 307 8.05 17.74 4.74
C ALA A 307 7.17 16.56 5.16
N TYR A 308 5.89 16.79 5.32
CA TYR A 308 4.93 15.81 5.84
C TYR A 308 3.87 15.46 4.80
N THR A 309 3.66 14.16 4.58
CA THR A 309 2.53 13.63 3.81
C THR A 309 1.51 13.02 4.76
N ASN A 310 0.29 13.55 4.74
CA ASN A 310 -0.83 12.99 5.50
C ASN A 310 -1.56 11.93 4.65
N HIS A 311 -1.80 10.74 5.23
CA HIS A 311 -2.56 9.65 4.63
C HIS A 311 -3.87 9.36 5.36
N THR A 312 -4.19 10.10 6.41
CA THR A 312 -5.31 9.88 7.31
C THR A 312 -6.32 11.01 7.17
N ILE A 313 -7.59 10.70 6.86
CA ILE A 313 -8.62 11.72 6.72
C ILE A 313 -9.12 12.18 8.09
N LEU A 314 -9.55 11.23 8.94
CA LEU A 314 -10.20 11.56 10.21
C LEU A 314 -9.19 12.13 11.22
N ALA A 315 -9.43 13.35 11.70
CA ALA A 315 -8.58 13.97 12.72
C ALA A 315 -8.48 13.12 14.00
N GLU A 316 -9.57 12.45 14.40
CA GLU A 316 -9.57 11.57 15.58
C GLU A 316 -8.73 10.28 15.37
N ALA A 317 -8.43 9.92 14.13
CA ALA A 317 -7.57 8.78 13.81
C ALA A 317 -6.09 9.17 13.65
N LEU A 318 -5.76 10.45 13.75
CA LEU A 318 -4.38 10.91 13.79
C LEU A 318 -3.69 10.41 15.07
N GLU A 319 -2.47 9.93 14.91
CA GLU A 319 -1.74 9.27 15.99
C GLU A 319 -1.43 10.22 17.13
N THR A 320 -1.75 9.78 18.33
CA THR A 320 -1.44 10.47 19.58
C THR A 320 -0.82 9.50 20.57
N TRP A 321 0.22 9.95 21.27
CA TRP A 321 0.86 9.15 22.32
C TRP A 321 0.78 9.83 23.67
N PRO A 322 0.42 9.11 24.74
CA PRO A 322 0.57 9.64 26.09
C PRO A 322 2.00 10.11 26.33
N LYS A 323 2.21 11.30 26.82
CA LYS A 323 3.55 11.87 27.07
C LYS A 323 4.43 10.93 27.89
N HIS A 324 3.85 10.22 28.87
CA HIS A 324 4.59 9.28 29.71
C HIS A 324 5.12 8.05 28.92
N PHE A 325 4.51 7.68 27.78
CA PHE A 325 5.07 6.64 26.88
C PHE A 325 6.36 7.15 26.24
N ILE A 326 6.33 8.38 25.72
CA ILE A 326 7.54 8.99 25.14
C ILE A 326 8.60 9.21 26.22
N GLU A 327 8.21 9.63 27.45
CA GLU A 327 9.12 9.77 28.57
C GLU A 327 9.79 8.43 28.96
N GLN A 328 9.05 7.32 28.88
CA GLN A 328 9.61 5.98 29.12
C GLN A 328 10.55 5.54 28.00
N VAL A 329 10.19 5.80 26.75
CA VAL A 329 10.94 5.35 25.57
C VAL A 329 12.15 6.23 25.29
N ALA A 330 11.95 7.54 25.24
CA ALA A 330 12.95 8.52 24.83
C ALA A 330 12.88 9.79 25.72
N PRO A 331 13.25 9.68 27.02
CA PRO A 331 13.16 10.81 27.96
C PRO A 331 13.94 12.05 27.49
N GLN A 332 14.97 11.87 26.70
CA GLN A 332 15.77 12.94 26.11
C GLN A 332 14.99 13.81 25.12
N LEU A 333 13.87 13.33 24.56
CA LEU A 333 13.01 14.13 23.67
C LEU A 333 12.02 15.01 24.42
N ILE A 334 11.69 14.69 25.67
CA ILE A 334 10.68 15.42 26.44
C ILE A 334 11.01 16.93 26.57
N PRO A 335 12.25 17.34 26.94
CA PRO A 335 12.58 18.76 27.00
C PRO A 335 12.44 19.48 25.64
N ILE A 336 12.67 18.77 24.54
CA ILE A 336 12.51 19.32 23.19
C ILE A 336 11.02 19.48 22.87
N ILE A 337 10.22 18.42 23.06
CA ILE A 337 8.77 18.44 22.83
C ILE A 337 8.09 19.52 23.67
N ASP A 338 8.46 19.67 24.94
CA ASP A 338 7.92 20.73 25.81
C ASP A 338 8.26 22.13 25.30
N GLN A 339 9.47 22.34 24.76
CA GLN A 339 9.85 23.61 24.17
C GLN A 339 9.10 23.85 22.85
N LEU A 340 8.90 22.83 22.00
CA LEU A 340 8.11 22.92 20.79
C LEU A 340 6.64 23.27 21.11
N ASP A 341 6.03 22.61 22.09
CA ASP A 341 4.67 22.93 22.55
C ASP A 341 4.57 24.37 23.06
N LYS A 342 5.57 24.82 23.82
CA LYS A 342 5.62 26.21 24.29
C LYS A 342 5.67 27.20 23.13
N LEU A 343 6.49 26.94 22.08
CA LEU A 343 6.55 27.83 20.91
C LEU A 343 5.17 27.93 20.22
N VAL A 344 4.44 26.81 20.14
CA VAL A 344 3.09 26.80 19.57
C VAL A 344 2.13 27.58 20.42
N ARG A 345 2.10 27.36 21.76
CA ARG A 345 1.22 28.10 22.73
C ARG A 345 1.50 29.59 22.74
N ASP A 346 2.76 29.98 22.62
CA ASP A 346 3.15 31.39 22.58
C ASP A 346 2.66 32.08 21.28
N SER A 347 2.38 31.30 20.22
CA SER A 347 1.93 31.80 18.92
C SER A 347 0.43 31.65 18.64
N CYS A 348 -0.25 30.67 19.25
CA CYS A 348 -1.66 30.36 19.02
C CYS A 348 -2.32 29.76 20.28
N GLU A 349 -3.48 30.29 20.64
CA GLU A 349 -4.27 29.84 21.81
C GLU A 349 -5.25 28.69 21.47
N ASP A 350 -5.44 28.34 20.19
CA ASP A 350 -6.37 27.29 19.77
C ASP A 350 -5.90 25.92 20.28
N PRO A 351 -6.68 25.23 21.15
CA PRO A 351 -6.28 23.94 21.70
C PRO A 351 -6.08 22.84 20.64
N PHE A 352 -6.77 22.93 19.51
CA PHE A 352 -6.70 21.93 18.44
C PHE A 352 -5.29 21.84 17.82
N VAL A 353 -4.56 22.94 17.79
CA VAL A 353 -3.24 23.00 17.16
C VAL A 353 -2.07 22.79 18.13
N GLN A 354 -2.33 22.64 19.42
CA GLN A 354 -1.29 22.43 20.43
C GLN A 354 -0.61 21.06 20.24
N VAL A 355 0.68 21.00 20.55
CA VAL A 355 1.45 19.76 20.45
C VAL A 355 1.06 18.79 21.57
N ILE A 356 0.83 19.32 22.78
CA ILE A 356 0.40 18.53 23.94
C ILE A 356 -0.99 19.00 24.36
N ASP A 357 -1.96 18.08 24.41
CA ASP A 357 -3.33 18.37 24.81
C ASP A 357 -3.49 18.51 26.35
N GLU A 358 -4.70 18.84 26.80
CA GLU A 358 -5.03 18.97 28.21
C GLU A 358 -4.97 17.67 29.02
N HIS A 359 -4.99 16.53 28.32
CA HIS A 359 -4.88 15.19 28.90
C HIS A 359 -3.44 14.66 28.93
N GLY A 360 -2.50 15.43 28.39
CA GLY A 360 -1.09 15.07 28.33
C GLY A 360 -0.75 14.10 27.19
N ASN A 361 -1.55 14.08 26.12
CA ASN A 361 -1.21 13.34 24.90
C ASN A 361 -0.43 14.25 23.95
N VAL A 362 0.57 13.68 23.32
CA VAL A 362 1.37 14.34 22.27
C VAL A 362 0.77 14.00 20.91
N HIS A 363 0.39 15.03 20.16
CA HIS A 363 -0.20 14.92 18.84
C HIS A 363 0.88 14.90 17.76
N MET A 364 1.10 13.75 17.12
CA MET A 364 2.18 13.57 16.14
C MET A 364 1.98 14.49 14.92
N ALA A 365 0.81 14.48 14.30
CA ALA A 365 0.53 15.35 13.16
C ALA A 365 0.69 16.84 13.47
N ASN A 366 0.43 17.27 14.72
CA ASN A 366 0.60 18.67 15.10
C ASN A 366 2.08 19.07 15.08
N ILE A 367 2.98 18.18 15.53
CA ILE A 367 4.43 18.39 15.41
C ILE A 367 4.81 18.53 13.93
N ASP A 368 4.36 17.59 13.07
CA ASP A 368 4.69 17.59 11.65
C ASP A 368 4.24 18.87 10.95
N ILE A 369 3.00 19.31 11.19
CA ILE A 369 2.43 20.48 10.54
C ILE A 369 3.13 21.78 11.00
N HIS A 370 3.44 21.91 12.28
CA HIS A 370 4.14 23.11 12.78
C HIS A 370 5.59 23.20 12.31
N PHE A 371 6.29 22.07 12.32
CA PHE A 371 7.75 22.02 12.18
C PHE A 371 8.23 21.36 10.87
N SER A 372 7.39 21.35 9.82
CA SER A 372 7.77 21.09 8.43
C SER A 372 7.50 22.30 7.54
N HIS A 373 8.10 22.34 6.35
CA HIS A 373 7.86 23.42 5.37
C HIS A 373 6.70 23.11 4.43
N SER A 374 6.28 21.85 4.30
CA SER A 374 5.22 21.42 3.40
C SER A 374 4.37 20.32 4.05
N VAL A 375 3.06 20.41 3.83
CA VAL A 375 2.05 19.42 4.24
C VAL A 375 1.23 19.09 3.02
N ASN A 376 1.20 17.83 2.60
CA ASN A 376 0.38 17.45 1.46
C ASN A 376 -0.63 16.36 1.77
N GLY A 377 -1.81 16.49 1.15
CA GLY A 377 -2.75 15.39 0.99
C GLY A 377 -2.38 14.56 -0.24
N VAL A 378 -3.09 13.45 -0.46
CA VAL A 378 -2.74 12.39 -1.42
C VAL A 378 -3.78 12.18 -2.53
N ALA A 379 -4.81 13.01 -2.59
CA ALA A 379 -5.78 13.16 -3.66
C ALA A 379 -6.42 14.55 -3.56
N ALA A 380 -6.99 15.07 -4.65
CA ALA A 380 -7.58 16.41 -4.67
C ALA A 380 -8.70 16.57 -3.63
N LEU A 381 -9.64 15.61 -3.56
CA LEU A 381 -10.71 15.61 -2.56
C LEU A 381 -10.16 15.50 -1.14
N HIS A 382 -9.19 14.63 -0.90
CA HIS A 382 -8.55 14.48 0.41
C HIS A 382 -7.95 15.80 0.89
N THR A 383 -7.14 16.44 0.04
CA THR A 383 -6.51 17.71 0.38
C THR A 383 -7.55 18.78 0.72
N LYS A 384 -8.64 18.84 -0.05
CA LYS A 384 -9.74 19.76 0.22
C LYS A 384 -10.42 19.48 1.57
N ILE A 385 -10.67 18.21 1.92
CA ILE A 385 -11.24 17.84 3.22
C ILE A 385 -10.28 18.24 4.36
N LEU A 386 -8.98 18.04 4.20
CA LEU A 386 -7.98 18.48 5.18
C LEU A 386 -8.02 20.01 5.37
N GLU A 387 -8.08 20.79 4.29
CA GLU A 387 -8.07 22.26 4.34
C GLU A 387 -9.36 22.85 4.91
N ASP A 388 -10.52 22.29 4.52
CA ASP A 388 -11.83 22.87 4.83
C ASP A 388 -12.45 22.35 6.13
N VAL A 389 -12.08 21.12 6.56
CA VAL A 389 -12.75 20.41 7.67
C VAL A 389 -11.72 19.92 8.71
N GLU A 390 -10.96 18.90 8.41
CA GLU A 390 -10.22 18.10 9.39
C GLU A 390 -9.04 18.87 10.02
N LEU A 391 -8.30 19.64 9.20
CA LEU A 391 -7.16 20.44 9.62
C LEU A 391 -7.38 21.95 9.36
N ALA A 392 -8.63 22.38 9.27
CA ALA A 392 -8.99 23.77 9.00
C ALA A 392 -8.32 24.80 9.94
N PRO A 393 -8.14 24.55 11.25
CA PRO A 393 -7.38 25.46 12.12
C PRO A 393 -5.92 25.62 11.68
N PHE A 394 -5.27 24.53 11.26
CA PHE A 394 -3.90 24.57 10.74
C PHE A 394 -3.82 25.26 9.38
N TYR A 395 -4.78 25.03 8.50
CA TYR A 395 -4.82 25.70 7.21
C TYR A 395 -4.95 27.22 7.34
N LYS A 396 -5.72 27.70 8.35
CA LYS A 396 -5.80 29.14 8.65
C LYS A 396 -4.44 29.71 9.11
N LEU A 397 -3.66 28.94 9.86
CA LEU A 397 -2.32 29.36 10.31
C LEU A 397 -1.28 29.31 9.19
N TYR A 398 -1.33 28.26 8.36
CA TYR A 398 -0.28 27.94 7.39
C TYR A 398 -0.82 27.63 5.97
N PRO A 399 -1.62 28.52 5.36
CA PRO A 399 -2.28 28.20 4.08
C PRO A 399 -1.29 27.89 2.93
N LYS A 400 -0.04 28.36 3.04
CA LYS A 400 0.99 28.13 2.04
C LYS A 400 1.71 26.78 2.16
N LYS A 401 1.58 26.11 3.30
CA LYS A 401 2.18 24.77 3.50
C LYS A 401 1.36 23.67 2.85
N PHE A 402 0.03 23.84 2.80
CA PHE A 402 -0.89 22.83 2.30
C PHE A 402 -0.86 22.76 0.77
N ASN A 403 -0.78 21.55 0.26
CA ASN A 403 -0.80 21.28 -1.18
C ASN A 403 -1.25 19.84 -1.46
N ASN A 404 -1.65 19.57 -2.71
CA ASN A 404 -2.03 18.24 -3.15
C ASN A 404 -0.91 17.57 -3.95
N LYS A 405 -0.65 16.31 -3.63
CA LYS A 405 0.16 15.41 -4.44
C LYS A 405 -0.60 14.11 -4.64
N THR A 406 -1.46 14.07 -5.65
CA THR A 406 -2.24 12.87 -5.98
C THR A 406 -1.31 11.68 -6.14
N ASN A 407 -1.60 10.59 -5.40
CA ASN A 407 -0.83 9.36 -5.44
C ASN A 407 -0.68 8.82 -6.87
N GLY A 408 0.31 7.97 -7.04
CA GLY A 408 0.58 7.27 -8.29
C GLY A 408 1.14 5.88 -8.05
N ILE A 409 1.24 5.13 -9.13
CA ILE A 409 1.75 3.76 -9.17
C ILE A 409 2.87 3.63 -10.20
N THR A 410 3.84 2.75 -9.97
CA THR A 410 4.85 2.45 -10.98
C THR A 410 4.28 1.54 -12.07
N PHE A 411 4.37 1.99 -13.32
CA PHE A 411 3.88 1.22 -14.47
C PHE A 411 4.80 0.04 -14.81
N ARG A 412 6.09 0.10 -14.39
CA ARG A 412 7.05 -1.00 -14.53
C ARG A 412 6.51 -2.28 -13.89
N ARG A 413 6.10 -2.22 -12.63
CA ARG A 413 5.48 -3.36 -11.95
C ARG A 413 4.04 -3.60 -12.36
N TRP A 414 3.19 -2.54 -12.40
CA TRP A 414 1.73 -2.69 -12.50
C TRP A 414 1.19 -2.76 -13.94
N CYS A 415 2.08 -2.77 -14.94
CA CYS A 415 1.73 -3.06 -16.33
C CYS A 415 2.83 -3.90 -17.02
N ILE A 416 4.07 -3.40 -17.08
CA ILE A 416 5.15 -4.05 -17.84
C ILE A 416 5.44 -5.45 -17.30
N GLU A 417 5.56 -5.60 -15.99
CA GLU A 417 5.84 -6.87 -15.31
C GLU A 417 4.59 -7.75 -15.18
N CYS A 418 3.52 -7.24 -14.56
CA CYS A 418 2.36 -8.08 -14.22
C CYS A 418 1.44 -8.39 -15.41
N ASN A 419 1.48 -7.58 -16.50
CA ASN A 419 0.64 -7.75 -17.69
C ASN A 419 1.42 -7.50 -19.00
N PRO A 420 2.47 -8.31 -19.29
CA PRO A 420 3.36 -8.08 -20.41
C PRO A 420 2.66 -8.12 -21.77
N GLU A 421 1.57 -8.88 -21.90
CA GLU A 421 0.77 -8.92 -23.14
C GLU A 421 0.05 -7.59 -23.37
N LEU A 422 -0.51 -6.95 -22.35
CA LEU A 422 -1.09 -5.62 -22.45
C LEU A 422 -0.01 -4.59 -22.77
N ALA A 423 1.12 -4.63 -22.09
CA ALA A 423 2.26 -3.73 -22.36
C ALA A 423 2.75 -3.89 -23.81
N GLY A 424 2.82 -5.11 -24.31
CA GLY A 424 3.16 -5.40 -25.71
C GLY A 424 2.14 -4.85 -26.70
N LEU A 425 0.85 -5.00 -26.42
CA LEU A 425 -0.23 -4.48 -27.27
C LEU A 425 -0.21 -2.94 -27.31
N ILE A 426 -0.02 -2.29 -26.16
CA ILE A 426 0.13 -0.82 -26.09
C ILE A 426 1.32 -0.38 -26.95
N THR A 427 2.48 -0.99 -26.75
CA THR A 427 3.70 -0.68 -27.53
C THR A 427 3.51 -0.89 -29.03
N GLN A 428 2.83 -1.94 -29.45
CA GLN A 428 2.53 -2.18 -30.89
C GLN A 428 1.60 -1.11 -31.46
N THR A 429 0.72 -0.55 -30.63
CA THR A 429 -0.30 0.40 -31.10
C THR A 429 0.22 1.84 -31.14
N ILE A 430 0.96 2.28 -30.11
CA ILE A 430 1.38 3.70 -29.96
C ILE A 430 2.90 3.92 -29.83
N GLY A 431 3.73 2.86 -29.99
CA GLY A 431 5.18 2.93 -29.81
C GLY A 431 5.61 2.78 -28.34
N ASP A 432 6.92 2.90 -28.08
CA ASP A 432 7.53 2.62 -26.76
C ASP A 432 7.56 3.82 -25.81
N ASP A 433 7.32 5.04 -26.29
CA ASP A 433 7.50 6.28 -25.52
C ASP A 433 6.67 6.31 -24.21
N TRP A 434 5.53 5.60 -24.17
CA TRP A 434 4.67 5.55 -22.99
C TRP A 434 5.35 4.93 -21.75
N LYS A 435 6.41 4.16 -21.93
CA LYS A 435 7.17 3.55 -20.81
C LYS A 435 7.97 4.60 -20.04
N HIS A 436 8.31 5.71 -20.69
CA HIS A 436 9.06 6.84 -20.13
C HIS A 436 8.17 8.06 -19.86
N ASP A 437 7.12 8.23 -20.67
CA ASP A 437 6.12 9.30 -20.52
C ASP A 437 4.72 8.68 -20.55
N ALA A 438 4.18 8.42 -19.36
CA ALA A 438 2.88 7.78 -19.22
C ALA A 438 1.72 8.58 -19.82
N THR A 439 1.89 9.90 -20.08
CA THR A 439 0.87 10.73 -20.74
C THR A 439 0.61 10.28 -22.18
N ARG A 440 1.57 9.59 -22.81
CA ARG A 440 1.43 9.02 -24.15
C ARG A 440 0.37 7.93 -24.23
N LEU A 441 -0.06 7.34 -23.12
CA LEU A 441 -1.20 6.38 -23.13
C LEU A 441 -2.46 7.02 -23.71
N GLU A 442 -2.63 8.34 -23.64
CA GLU A 442 -3.79 9.00 -24.26
C GLU A 442 -3.84 8.85 -25.79
N ASP A 443 -2.73 8.54 -26.44
CA ASP A 443 -2.71 8.27 -27.90
C ASP A 443 -3.56 7.03 -28.24
N LEU A 444 -3.80 6.12 -27.31
CA LEU A 444 -4.74 4.99 -27.48
C LEU A 444 -6.17 5.43 -27.79
N LEU A 445 -6.60 6.63 -27.38
CA LEU A 445 -7.95 7.12 -27.66
C LEU A 445 -8.24 7.26 -29.16
N ALA A 446 -7.22 7.44 -30.00
CA ALA A 446 -7.37 7.46 -31.44
C ALA A 446 -7.81 6.09 -32.00
N HIS A 447 -7.65 5.01 -31.23
CA HIS A 447 -7.95 3.63 -31.61
C HIS A 447 -9.16 3.04 -30.85
N GLN A 448 -9.97 3.88 -30.19
CA GLN A 448 -11.07 3.42 -29.32
C GLN A 448 -12.19 2.68 -30.08
N ASP A 449 -12.27 2.82 -31.38
CA ASP A 449 -13.25 2.18 -32.28
C ASP A 449 -12.59 1.12 -33.20
N ASP A 450 -11.35 0.70 -32.91
CA ASP A 450 -10.67 -0.37 -33.65
C ASP A 450 -11.06 -1.74 -33.08
N ASP A 451 -11.96 -2.43 -33.79
CA ASP A 451 -12.48 -3.75 -33.42
C ASP A 451 -11.36 -4.76 -33.18
N SER A 452 -10.27 -4.71 -33.98
CA SER A 452 -9.14 -5.65 -33.82
C SER A 452 -8.39 -5.41 -32.52
N LEU A 453 -8.22 -4.15 -32.10
CA LEU A 453 -7.60 -3.80 -30.84
C LEU A 453 -8.47 -4.22 -29.66
N LEU A 454 -9.78 -3.96 -29.73
CA LEU A 454 -10.74 -4.35 -28.68
C LEU A 454 -10.82 -5.88 -28.52
N ASP A 455 -10.78 -6.64 -29.61
CA ASP A 455 -10.72 -8.10 -29.59
C ASP A 455 -9.42 -8.61 -28.93
N GLN A 456 -8.29 -7.96 -29.17
CA GLN A 456 -7.02 -8.32 -28.53
C GLN A 456 -7.06 -8.04 -27.03
N LEU A 457 -7.62 -6.90 -26.61
CA LEU A 457 -7.82 -6.60 -25.17
C LEU A 457 -8.67 -7.68 -24.48
N SER A 458 -9.75 -8.13 -25.14
CA SER A 458 -10.60 -9.21 -24.62
C SER A 458 -9.84 -10.52 -24.47
N LYS A 459 -9.00 -10.89 -25.43
CA LYS A 459 -8.17 -12.10 -25.39
C LYS A 459 -7.12 -12.04 -24.27
N ILE A 460 -6.45 -10.89 -24.11
CA ILE A 460 -5.47 -10.66 -23.05
C ILE A 460 -6.16 -10.79 -21.67
N LYS A 461 -7.33 -10.17 -21.49
CA LYS A 461 -8.12 -10.29 -20.28
C LYS A 461 -8.46 -11.74 -19.97
N ARG A 462 -8.92 -12.51 -20.99
CA ARG A 462 -9.23 -13.93 -20.83
C ARG A 462 -8.01 -14.74 -20.42
N HIS A 463 -6.85 -14.52 -21.05
CA HIS A 463 -5.61 -15.20 -20.72
C HIS A 463 -5.15 -14.89 -19.28
N ASN A 464 -5.26 -13.63 -18.86
CA ASN A 464 -4.95 -13.25 -17.47
C ASN A 464 -5.87 -13.96 -16.45
N LYS A 465 -7.16 -14.15 -16.76
CA LYS A 465 -8.08 -14.93 -15.92
C LYS A 465 -7.67 -16.39 -15.82
N GLU A 466 -7.24 -17.01 -16.91
CA GLU A 466 -6.74 -18.39 -16.95
C GLU A 466 -5.46 -18.56 -16.12
N ARG A 467 -4.53 -17.58 -16.24
CA ARG A 467 -3.30 -17.55 -15.43
C ARG A 467 -3.62 -17.41 -13.95
N PHE A 468 -4.52 -16.51 -13.58
CA PHE A 468 -4.96 -16.35 -12.20
C PHE A 468 -5.66 -17.59 -11.66
N ALA A 469 -6.57 -18.20 -12.42
CA ALA A 469 -7.27 -19.44 -12.03
C ALA A 469 -6.28 -20.59 -11.77
N THR A 470 -5.28 -20.74 -12.63
CA THR A 470 -4.22 -21.74 -12.47
C THR A 470 -3.39 -21.49 -11.21
N TRP A 471 -3.00 -20.23 -10.98
CA TRP A 471 -2.26 -19.84 -9.77
C TRP A 471 -3.08 -20.06 -8.51
N LEU A 472 -4.35 -19.65 -8.50
CA LEU A 472 -5.23 -19.78 -7.31
C LEU A 472 -5.44 -21.23 -6.93
N ARG A 473 -5.62 -22.12 -7.93
CA ARG A 473 -5.72 -23.56 -7.71
C ARG A 473 -4.44 -24.13 -7.10
N ALA A 474 -3.28 -23.70 -7.58
CA ALA A 474 -1.99 -24.15 -7.05
C ALA A 474 -1.72 -23.57 -5.65
N HIS A 475 -2.14 -22.33 -5.38
CA HIS A 475 -1.86 -21.61 -4.14
C HIS A 475 -2.76 -22.06 -2.98
N GLN A 476 -4.07 -22.20 -3.18
CA GLN A 476 -5.04 -22.54 -2.12
C GLN A 476 -6.05 -23.63 -2.49
N GLY A 477 -5.86 -24.35 -3.61
CA GLY A 477 -6.74 -25.41 -4.04
C GLY A 477 -8.14 -24.98 -4.51
N THR A 478 -8.35 -23.68 -4.73
CA THR A 478 -9.64 -23.12 -5.15
C THR A 478 -9.71 -23.03 -6.67
N GLU A 479 -10.75 -23.60 -7.25
CA GLU A 479 -11.03 -23.46 -8.69
C GLU A 479 -11.99 -22.30 -8.93
N VAL A 480 -11.68 -21.48 -9.95
CA VAL A 480 -12.54 -20.40 -10.42
C VAL A 480 -12.72 -20.55 -11.94
N ASP A 481 -13.89 -20.15 -12.43
CA ASP A 481 -14.23 -20.22 -13.84
C ASP A 481 -13.74 -18.97 -14.56
N PRO A 482 -12.76 -19.05 -15.49
CA PRO A 482 -12.28 -17.88 -16.23
C PRO A 482 -13.33 -17.24 -17.15
N ASP A 483 -14.47 -17.90 -17.43
CA ASP A 483 -15.58 -17.32 -18.17
C ASP A 483 -16.52 -16.49 -17.30
N ALA A 484 -16.43 -16.63 -15.98
CA ALA A 484 -17.20 -15.80 -15.03
C ALA A 484 -16.75 -14.34 -15.08
N ILE A 485 -17.61 -13.43 -14.66
CA ILE A 485 -17.24 -12.03 -14.38
C ILE A 485 -16.39 -12.02 -13.11
N PHE A 486 -15.15 -11.51 -13.17
CA PHE A 486 -14.29 -11.36 -12.02
C PHE A 486 -14.54 -9.98 -11.37
N ASP A 487 -15.30 -10.01 -10.29
CA ASP A 487 -15.63 -8.87 -9.43
C ASP A 487 -14.66 -8.88 -8.25
N VAL A 488 -13.81 -7.85 -8.16
CA VAL A 488 -12.64 -7.90 -7.27
C VAL A 488 -12.66 -6.76 -6.26
N GLN A 489 -12.61 -7.13 -4.99
CA GLN A 489 -12.34 -6.20 -3.87
C GLN A 489 -11.05 -6.59 -3.16
N SER A 490 -9.92 -6.02 -3.58
CA SER A 490 -8.61 -6.26 -2.99
C SER A 490 -8.13 -5.04 -2.22
N LYS A 491 -8.40 -5.04 -0.93
CA LYS A 491 -8.11 -3.95 0.01
C LYS A 491 -7.88 -4.53 1.42
N ARG A 492 -7.00 -3.90 2.22
CA ARG A 492 -6.93 -4.19 3.66
C ARG A 492 -8.35 -4.23 4.24
N LEU A 493 -8.65 -5.21 5.08
CA LEU A 493 -9.98 -5.31 5.65
C LEU A 493 -10.17 -4.25 6.74
N HIS A 494 -11.15 -3.40 6.52
CA HIS A 494 -11.57 -2.37 7.44
C HIS A 494 -13.02 -1.99 7.15
N GLU A 495 -13.82 -1.72 8.18
CA GLU A 495 -15.25 -1.44 8.02
C GLU A 495 -15.53 -0.27 7.06
N TYR A 496 -14.70 0.80 7.04
CA TYR A 496 -14.90 1.93 6.13
C TYR A 496 -14.73 1.58 4.63
N LYS A 497 -13.99 0.49 4.32
CA LYS A 497 -13.82 -0.02 2.95
C LYS A 497 -15.01 -0.87 2.50
N ARG A 498 -15.89 -1.16 3.42
CA ARG A 498 -17.22 -1.74 3.26
C ARG A 498 -17.25 -3.09 2.53
N GLN A 499 -16.29 -4.00 2.83
CA GLN A 499 -16.40 -5.39 2.39
C GLN A 499 -17.72 -6.03 2.84
N GLN A 500 -18.28 -5.61 3.96
CA GLN A 500 -19.61 -6.00 4.44
C GLN A 500 -20.74 -5.59 3.47
N LEU A 501 -20.65 -4.45 2.77
CA LEU A 501 -21.62 -4.06 1.74
C LEU A 501 -21.61 -5.04 0.56
N ASN A 502 -20.41 -5.41 0.11
CA ASN A 502 -20.23 -6.39 -0.95
C ASN A 502 -20.68 -7.80 -0.51
N LEU A 503 -20.44 -8.17 0.75
CA LEU A 503 -20.96 -9.40 1.37
C LEU A 503 -22.51 -9.42 1.37
N LEU A 504 -23.16 -8.30 1.72
CA LEU A 504 -24.61 -8.19 1.69
C LEU A 504 -25.17 -8.30 0.27
N TRP A 505 -24.48 -7.71 -0.72
CA TRP A 505 -24.84 -7.91 -2.14
C TRP A 505 -24.76 -9.38 -2.54
N ALA A 506 -23.67 -10.08 -2.17
CA ALA A 506 -23.51 -11.51 -2.45
C ALA A 506 -24.61 -12.35 -1.81
N THR A 507 -24.94 -12.04 -0.56
CA THR A 507 -26.03 -12.72 0.19
C THR A 507 -27.37 -12.49 -0.48
N ASN A 508 -27.71 -11.24 -0.84
CA ASN A 508 -28.93 -10.93 -1.57
C ASN A 508 -28.98 -11.65 -2.92
N THR A 509 -27.86 -11.69 -3.65
CA THR A 509 -27.79 -12.41 -4.95
C THR A 509 -28.03 -13.91 -4.75
N TYR A 510 -27.44 -14.53 -3.72
CA TYR A 510 -27.71 -15.92 -3.37
C TYR A 510 -29.19 -16.15 -3.13
N LEU A 511 -29.86 -15.32 -2.33
CA LEU A 511 -31.29 -15.41 -2.04
C LEU A 511 -32.15 -15.21 -3.30
N GLN A 512 -31.79 -14.28 -4.19
CA GLN A 512 -32.47 -14.08 -5.46
C GLN A 512 -32.38 -15.31 -6.38
N VAL A 513 -31.18 -15.94 -6.46
CA VAL A 513 -30.99 -17.20 -7.21
C VAL A 513 -31.88 -18.31 -6.61
N LYS A 514 -31.95 -18.42 -5.29
CA LYS A 514 -32.86 -19.39 -4.62
C LYS A 514 -34.35 -19.11 -4.90
N ALA A 515 -34.70 -17.85 -5.14
CA ALA A 515 -36.04 -17.43 -5.55
C ALA A 515 -36.29 -17.58 -7.07
N GLY A 516 -35.31 -18.11 -7.84
CA GLY A 516 -35.43 -18.35 -9.28
C GLY A 516 -35.09 -17.15 -10.15
N LYS A 517 -34.54 -16.06 -9.61
CA LYS A 517 -34.04 -14.91 -10.36
C LYS A 517 -32.54 -15.14 -10.68
N LEU A 518 -32.29 -15.66 -11.87
CA LEU A 518 -30.95 -16.11 -12.25
C LEU A 518 -30.19 -14.98 -12.97
N PRO A 519 -28.92 -14.72 -12.61
CA PRO A 519 -28.02 -13.85 -13.38
C PRO A 519 -27.80 -14.42 -14.80
N GLU A 520 -27.60 -13.56 -15.78
CA GLU A 520 -27.29 -13.99 -17.15
C GLU A 520 -25.90 -14.66 -17.26
N ARG A 521 -24.94 -14.22 -16.45
CA ARG A 521 -23.59 -14.76 -16.40
C ARG A 521 -23.18 -15.02 -14.96
N LYS A 522 -22.30 -16.01 -14.78
CA LYS A 522 -21.71 -16.31 -13.48
C LYS A 522 -20.84 -15.13 -13.01
N VAL A 523 -20.98 -14.76 -11.75
CA VAL A 523 -20.15 -13.78 -11.07
C VAL A 523 -19.24 -14.51 -10.09
N CYS A 524 -17.93 -14.28 -10.21
CA CYS A 524 -16.92 -14.74 -9.28
C CYS A 524 -16.42 -13.53 -8.48
N MET A 525 -16.85 -13.46 -7.22
CA MET A 525 -16.41 -12.42 -6.29
C MET A 525 -15.10 -12.83 -5.62
N LEU A 526 -14.08 -12.00 -5.78
CA LEU A 526 -12.73 -12.26 -5.32
C LEU A 526 -12.34 -11.20 -4.28
N PHE A 527 -12.24 -11.62 -3.02
CA PHE A 527 -11.80 -10.78 -1.92
C PHE A 527 -10.33 -11.05 -1.59
N GLY A 528 -9.51 -10.00 -1.59
CA GLY A 528 -8.12 -10.06 -1.16
C GLY A 528 -7.89 -9.11 0.01
N ALA A 529 -7.77 -9.63 1.24
CA ALA A 529 -7.65 -8.80 2.42
C ALA A 529 -7.00 -9.52 3.60
N LYS A 530 -6.30 -8.74 4.43
CA LYS A 530 -5.87 -9.12 5.77
C LYS A 530 -6.53 -8.19 6.79
N ALA A 531 -7.02 -8.72 7.90
CA ALA A 531 -7.50 -7.95 9.05
C ALA A 531 -6.37 -7.77 10.07
N ALA A 532 -6.28 -6.61 10.71
CA ALA A 532 -5.37 -6.43 11.84
C ALA A 532 -5.68 -7.48 12.95
N PRO A 533 -4.68 -8.04 13.63
CA PRO A 533 -4.89 -9.13 14.59
C PRO A 533 -5.90 -8.81 15.69
N ALA A 534 -5.90 -7.57 16.21
CA ALA A 534 -6.80 -7.10 17.25
C ALA A 534 -8.19 -6.67 16.74
N TYR A 535 -8.39 -6.54 15.43
CA TYR A 535 -9.63 -5.99 14.86
C TYR A 535 -10.69 -7.07 14.67
N THR A 536 -11.41 -7.38 15.74
CA THR A 536 -12.38 -8.49 15.83
C THR A 536 -13.46 -8.43 14.75
N ILE A 537 -14.13 -7.29 14.55
CA ILE A 537 -15.19 -7.14 13.53
C ILE A 537 -14.65 -7.36 12.11
N ALA A 538 -13.44 -6.89 11.83
CA ALA A 538 -12.80 -7.16 10.54
C ALA A 538 -12.57 -8.66 10.31
N LYS A 539 -12.16 -9.41 11.34
CA LYS A 539 -12.03 -10.87 11.29
C LYS A 539 -13.38 -11.56 11.12
N ASP A 540 -14.44 -11.04 11.73
CA ASP A 540 -15.80 -11.56 11.59
C ASP A 540 -16.34 -11.35 10.17
N ILE A 541 -15.99 -10.23 9.50
CA ILE A 541 -16.31 -10.01 8.10
C ILE A 541 -15.61 -11.04 7.20
N ILE A 542 -14.31 -11.31 7.41
CA ILE A 542 -13.59 -12.39 6.70
C ILE A 542 -14.27 -13.73 6.91
N HIS A 543 -14.62 -14.04 8.16
CA HIS A 543 -15.31 -15.28 8.51
C HIS A 543 -16.64 -15.44 7.77
N ALA A 544 -17.45 -14.38 7.74
CA ALA A 544 -18.75 -14.39 7.05
C ALA A 544 -18.58 -14.56 5.53
N ILE A 545 -17.58 -13.91 4.91
CA ILE A 545 -17.27 -14.07 3.48
C ILE A 545 -16.91 -15.53 3.16
N ILE A 546 -16.04 -16.15 3.96
CA ILE A 546 -15.63 -17.55 3.77
C ILE A 546 -16.82 -18.50 3.96
N CYS A 547 -17.63 -18.26 4.99
CA CYS A 547 -18.83 -19.06 5.26
C CYS A 547 -19.83 -18.96 4.12
N LEU A 548 -20.14 -17.75 3.63
CA LEU A 548 -21.03 -17.57 2.48
C LEU A 548 -20.48 -18.29 1.24
N GLY A 549 -19.17 -18.22 1.00
CA GLY A 549 -18.52 -18.94 -0.09
C GLY A 549 -18.77 -20.45 -0.03
N LYS A 550 -18.70 -21.04 1.17
CA LYS A 550 -18.99 -22.46 1.37
C LYS A 550 -20.47 -22.80 1.19
N VAL A 551 -21.37 -21.95 1.69
CA VAL A 551 -22.82 -22.12 1.50
C VAL A 551 -23.18 -22.09 0.01
N VAL A 552 -22.65 -21.11 -0.73
CA VAL A 552 -22.87 -20.99 -2.19
C VAL A 552 -22.29 -22.18 -2.94
N ALA A 553 -21.08 -22.62 -2.61
CA ALA A 553 -20.41 -23.75 -3.27
C ALA A 553 -21.15 -25.09 -3.02
N ALA A 554 -21.78 -25.27 -1.88
CA ALA A 554 -22.56 -26.45 -1.55
C ALA A 554 -23.95 -26.48 -2.24
N ASP A 555 -24.44 -25.36 -2.75
CA ASP A 555 -25.73 -25.26 -3.41
C ASP A 555 -25.58 -25.50 -4.93
N PRO A 556 -26.16 -26.62 -5.48
CA PRO A 556 -25.95 -27.00 -6.87
C PRO A 556 -26.58 -26.03 -7.90
N VAL A 557 -27.51 -25.19 -7.48
CA VAL A 557 -28.08 -24.15 -8.34
C VAL A 557 -27.28 -22.85 -8.21
N ALA A 558 -27.06 -22.37 -6.99
CA ALA A 558 -26.38 -21.09 -6.77
C ALA A 558 -24.94 -21.11 -7.27
N SER A 559 -24.21 -22.21 -7.13
CA SER A 559 -22.80 -22.35 -7.59
C SER A 559 -22.61 -22.20 -9.09
N GLN A 560 -23.69 -22.34 -9.88
CA GLN A 560 -23.65 -22.09 -11.34
C GLN A 560 -23.63 -20.61 -11.68
N TYR A 561 -24.12 -19.74 -10.79
CA TYR A 561 -24.31 -18.31 -11.05
C TYR A 561 -23.48 -17.39 -10.15
N LEU A 562 -23.08 -17.87 -8.99
CA LEU A 562 -22.33 -17.11 -8.00
C LEU A 562 -21.18 -17.95 -7.45
N GLN A 563 -20.03 -17.33 -7.27
CA GLN A 563 -18.91 -17.87 -6.50
C GLN A 563 -18.34 -16.77 -5.62
N VAL A 564 -18.04 -17.07 -4.35
CA VAL A 564 -17.46 -16.13 -3.39
C VAL A 564 -16.18 -16.74 -2.85
N VAL A 565 -15.07 -16.04 -3.06
CA VAL A 565 -13.73 -16.53 -2.74
C VAL A 565 -12.98 -15.49 -1.93
N MET A 566 -12.45 -15.90 -0.77
CA MET A 566 -11.46 -15.15 -0.02
C MET A 566 -10.07 -15.69 -0.36
N ILE A 567 -9.21 -14.83 -0.89
CA ILE A 567 -7.83 -15.19 -1.28
C ILE A 567 -6.97 -15.22 -0.02
N GLU A 568 -6.34 -16.38 0.22
CA GLU A 568 -5.45 -16.57 1.37
C GLU A 568 -4.14 -15.79 1.20
N ASN A 569 -3.70 -15.16 2.27
CA ASN A 569 -2.42 -14.44 2.35
C ASN A 569 -2.19 -13.42 1.22
N TYR A 570 -3.19 -12.59 0.94
CA TYR A 570 -3.11 -11.58 -0.11
C TYR A 570 -1.89 -10.67 0.10
N ASN A 571 -1.01 -10.62 -0.90
CA ASN A 571 0.26 -9.89 -0.92
C ASN A 571 0.51 -9.29 -2.33
N VAL A 572 1.71 -8.78 -2.62
CA VAL A 572 2.03 -8.20 -3.94
C VAL A 572 1.99 -9.26 -5.03
N THR A 573 2.53 -10.46 -4.79
CA THR A 573 2.50 -11.59 -5.74
C THR A 573 1.07 -11.96 -6.12
N ALA A 574 0.14 -12.05 -5.15
CA ALA A 574 -1.27 -12.27 -5.43
C ALA A 574 -1.90 -11.12 -6.22
N ALA A 575 -1.54 -9.88 -5.88
CA ALA A 575 -2.04 -8.68 -6.57
C ALA A 575 -1.62 -8.63 -8.04
N GLU A 576 -0.37 -8.96 -8.36
CA GLU A 576 0.17 -9.01 -9.72
C GLU A 576 -0.55 -10.04 -10.61
N ARG A 577 -1.10 -11.09 -10.03
CA ARG A 577 -1.91 -12.09 -10.73
C ARG A 577 -3.38 -11.67 -10.86
N LEU A 578 -3.93 -11.11 -9.78
CA LEU A 578 -5.35 -10.79 -9.68
C LEU A 578 -5.74 -9.53 -10.47
N ILE A 579 -4.93 -8.47 -10.40
CA ILE A 579 -5.28 -7.17 -10.97
C ILE A 579 -5.47 -7.23 -12.50
N PRO A 580 -4.57 -7.87 -13.29
CA PRO A 580 -4.79 -8.03 -14.72
C PRO A 580 -6.04 -8.87 -15.06
N ALA A 581 -6.44 -9.79 -14.19
CA ALA A 581 -7.57 -10.69 -14.40
C ALA A 581 -8.95 -10.05 -14.08
N ALA A 582 -9.01 -8.94 -13.37
CA ALA A 582 -10.25 -8.33 -12.93
C ALA A 582 -11.05 -7.70 -14.08
N ASP A 583 -12.37 -7.89 -14.08
CA ASP A 583 -13.32 -7.15 -14.91
C ASP A 583 -13.83 -5.90 -14.19
N VAL A 584 -14.19 -6.07 -12.92
CA VAL A 584 -14.77 -5.02 -12.06
C VAL A 584 -13.86 -4.80 -10.87
N SER A 585 -13.58 -3.54 -10.60
CA SER A 585 -12.81 -3.05 -9.45
C SER A 585 -13.74 -2.40 -8.43
N GLU A 586 -13.91 -3.07 -7.29
CA GLU A 586 -14.74 -2.59 -6.18
C GLU A 586 -14.00 -1.53 -5.35
N GLN A 587 -14.45 -0.28 -5.44
CA GLN A 587 -13.85 0.87 -4.77
C GLN A 587 -14.93 1.60 -3.94
N ILE A 588 -15.54 0.85 -3.01
CA ILE A 588 -16.81 1.14 -2.36
C ILE A 588 -16.68 1.68 -0.92
N SER A 589 -15.54 2.30 -0.59
CA SER A 589 -15.38 2.99 0.71
C SER A 589 -16.52 3.97 0.95
N LEU A 590 -16.82 4.24 2.23
CA LEU A 590 -17.74 5.33 2.54
C LEU A 590 -17.11 6.66 2.08
N ALA A 591 -17.87 7.47 1.37
CA ALA A 591 -17.40 8.78 0.90
C ALA A 591 -16.86 9.62 2.07
N SER A 592 -15.77 10.35 1.86
CA SER A 592 -14.97 11.07 2.86
C SER A 592 -14.07 10.22 3.78
N LYS A 593 -13.84 8.93 3.49
CA LYS A 593 -13.04 8.05 4.37
C LYS A 593 -11.77 7.50 3.73
N GLU A 594 -11.75 7.25 2.42
CA GLU A 594 -10.55 6.83 1.71
C GLU A 594 -9.76 8.07 1.26
N ALA A 595 -8.56 8.26 1.77
CA ALA A 595 -7.73 9.42 1.40
C ALA A 595 -7.41 9.47 -0.10
N SER A 596 -7.06 8.35 -0.70
CA SER A 596 -6.79 8.24 -2.14
C SER A 596 -7.19 6.87 -2.69
N GLY A 597 -6.65 5.81 -2.10
CA GLY A 597 -6.55 4.52 -2.75
C GLY A 597 -5.43 4.50 -3.79
N THR A 598 -4.90 3.31 -4.06
CA THR A 598 -3.96 3.05 -5.17
C THR A 598 -4.36 1.81 -5.95
N SER A 599 -5.19 0.93 -5.39
CA SER A 599 -5.72 -0.22 -6.13
C SER A 599 -6.62 0.22 -7.29
N ASN A 600 -7.43 1.26 -7.12
CA ASN A 600 -8.24 1.86 -8.19
C ASN A 600 -7.39 2.21 -9.42
N MET A 601 -6.22 2.82 -9.23
CA MET A 601 -5.28 3.19 -10.31
C MET A 601 -4.71 1.96 -11.01
N LYS A 602 -4.35 0.91 -10.25
CA LYS A 602 -3.79 -0.35 -10.80
C LYS A 602 -4.82 -1.10 -11.64
N PHE A 603 -6.05 -1.20 -11.16
CA PHE A 603 -7.15 -1.81 -11.88
C PHE A 603 -7.50 -1.03 -13.14
N MET A 604 -7.57 0.30 -13.06
CA MET A 604 -7.78 1.20 -14.21
C MET A 604 -6.74 0.98 -15.29
N LEU A 605 -5.45 0.93 -14.94
CA LEU A 605 -4.34 0.70 -15.87
C LEU A 605 -4.43 -0.68 -16.54
N ASN A 606 -5.01 -1.68 -15.88
CA ASN A 606 -5.21 -3.04 -16.39
C ASN A 606 -6.60 -3.27 -17.01
N GLY A 607 -7.36 -2.20 -17.27
CA GLY A 607 -8.63 -2.24 -17.98
C GLY A 607 -9.79 -2.84 -17.19
N ALA A 608 -9.71 -2.91 -15.86
CA ALA A 608 -10.87 -3.19 -15.03
C ALA A 608 -11.67 -1.90 -14.80
N LEU A 609 -12.99 -1.98 -14.89
CA LEU A 609 -13.84 -0.82 -14.68
C LEU A 609 -14.18 -0.65 -13.19
N THR A 610 -14.09 0.58 -12.72
CA THR A 610 -14.39 0.91 -11.32
C THR A 610 -15.89 0.96 -11.08
N LEU A 611 -16.35 0.20 -10.07
CA LEU A 611 -17.60 0.42 -9.36
C LEU A 611 -17.27 0.99 -7.99
N GLY A 612 -17.64 2.23 -7.73
CA GLY A 612 -17.20 2.90 -6.51
C GLY A 612 -18.03 4.08 -6.08
N THR A 613 -17.67 4.62 -4.94
CA THR A 613 -18.19 5.90 -4.43
C THR A 613 -17.34 7.06 -4.92
N MET A 614 -17.86 8.27 -4.86
CA MET A 614 -17.14 9.50 -5.17
C MET A 614 -16.26 9.88 -3.97
N ASP A 615 -15.18 9.11 -3.78
CA ASP A 615 -14.24 9.19 -2.66
C ASP A 615 -12.80 9.01 -3.13
N GLY A 616 -11.85 9.62 -2.43
CA GLY A 616 -10.43 9.53 -2.75
C GLY A 616 -10.14 9.84 -4.22
N ALA A 617 -9.24 9.08 -4.83
CA ALA A 617 -8.87 9.24 -6.24
C ALA A 617 -9.95 8.75 -7.22
N ASN A 618 -11.05 8.12 -6.78
CA ASN A 618 -12.16 7.79 -7.67
C ASN A 618 -12.76 9.05 -8.31
N VAL A 619 -12.73 10.19 -7.60
CA VAL A 619 -13.19 11.48 -8.12
C VAL A 619 -12.37 11.89 -9.35
N GLU A 620 -11.04 11.84 -9.23
CA GLU A 620 -10.13 12.16 -10.33
C GLU A 620 -10.24 11.14 -11.47
N ILE A 621 -10.43 9.85 -11.17
CA ILE A 621 -10.72 8.84 -12.19
C ILE A 621 -11.98 9.19 -12.95
N ALA A 622 -13.08 9.52 -12.25
CA ALA A 622 -14.37 9.87 -12.88
C ALA A 622 -14.27 11.11 -13.77
N GLU A 623 -13.50 12.12 -13.36
CA GLU A 623 -13.22 13.31 -14.15
C GLU A 623 -12.45 13.00 -15.43
N LEU A 624 -11.42 12.13 -15.32
CA LEU A 624 -10.55 11.77 -16.44
C LEU A 624 -11.26 10.91 -17.50
N VAL A 625 -12.00 9.89 -17.05
CA VAL A 625 -12.62 8.92 -17.99
C VAL A 625 -14.01 9.34 -18.42
N GLY A 626 -14.68 10.23 -17.69
CA GLY A 626 -16.06 10.62 -17.91
C GLY A 626 -17.08 9.59 -17.40
N LYS A 627 -18.28 10.07 -17.08
CA LYS A 627 -19.37 9.29 -16.44
C LYS A 627 -19.80 8.01 -17.19
N GLY A 628 -19.52 7.91 -18.49
CA GLY A 628 -19.84 6.71 -19.28
C GLY A 628 -18.88 5.53 -19.08
N ASN A 629 -17.72 5.77 -18.49
CA ASN A 629 -16.62 4.81 -18.40
C ASN A 629 -16.25 4.44 -16.95
N ILE A 630 -17.10 4.77 -16.01
CA ILE A 630 -17.04 4.45 -14.58
C ILE A 630 -18.47 4.26 -14.04
N TYR A 631 -18.60 3.51 -12.98
CA TYR A 631 -19.86 3.26 -12.29
C TYR A 631 -19.78 3.83 -10.88
N THR A 632 -20.70 4.72 -10.53
CA THR A 632 -20.68 5.42 -9.25
C THR A 632 -22.04 5.36 -8.56
N PHE A 633 -22.02 5.19 -7.24
CA PHE A 633 -23.21 5.12 -6.40
C PHE A 633 -22.98 5.81 -5.05
N GLY A 634 -24.03 5.91 -4.26
CA GLY A 634 -23.98 6.37 -2.87
C GLY A 634 -23.98 7.89 -2.74
N GLU A 635 -24.00 8.34 -1.48
CA GLU A 635 -23.98 9.76 -1.13
C GLU A 635 -22.57 10.34 -1.30
N GLY A 636 -22.50 11.64 -1.57
CA GLY A 636 -21.24 12.38 -1.67
C GLY A 636 -20.65 12.71 -0.28
N SER A 637 -19.38 13.12 -0.26
CA SER A 637 -18.65 13.43 0.98
C SER A 637 -19.34 14.48 1.85
N ASP A 638 -19.89 15.52 1.25
CA ASP A 638 -20.55 16.62 1.98
C ASP A 638 -21.79 16.12 2.76
N GLU A 639 -22.60 15.23 2.13
CA GLU A 639 -23.79 14.67 2.78
C GLU A 639 -23.40 13.67 3.89
N VAL A 640 -22.39 12.85 3.67
CA VAL A 640 -21.88 11.92 4.68
C VAL A 640 -21.36 12.68 5.89
N ILE A 641 -20.54 13.72 5.69
CA ILE A 641 -20.03 14.59 6.77
C ILE A 641 -21.19 15.26 7.52
N ALA A 642 -22.16 15.82 6.79
CA ALA A 642 -23.32 16.45 7.40
C ALA A 642 -24.17 15.44 8.21
N ARG A 643 -24.28 14.20 7.76
CA ARG A 643 -25.00 13.12 8.48
C ARG A 643 -24.31 12.76 9.78
N TYR A 644 -22.97 12.66 9.81
CA TYR A 644 -22.21 12.48 11.06
C TYR A 644 -22.43 13.66 12.02
N GLN A 645 -22.41 14.90 11.53
CA GLN A 645 -22.63 16.09 12.35
C GLN A 645 -24.05 16.16 12.93
N ARG A 646 -25.06 15.71 12.21
CA ARG A 646 -26.44 15.64 12.68
C ARG A 646 -26.69 14.52 13.70
N GLY A 647 -25.93 13.44 13.59
CA GLY A 647 -26.10 12.24 14.43
C GLY A 647 -27.47 11.57 14.30
N ASP A 648 -28.10 11.68 13.13
CA ASP A 648 -29.47 11.26 12.87
C ASP A 648 -29.59 9.91 12.13
N TYR A 649 -28.48 9.20 11.96
CA TYR A 649 -28.46 7.89 11.31
C TYR A 649 -28.89 6.78 12.28
N ASP A 650 -29.91 6.03 11.91
CA ASP A 650 -30.39 4.83 12.61
C ASP A 650 -30.38 3.62 11.67
N PRO A 651 -29.43 2.68 11.82
CA PRO A 651 -29.37 1.48 10.96
C PRO A 651 -30.65 0.65 10.95
N ARG A 652 -31.36 0.56 12.10
CA ARG A 652 -32.58 -0.26 12.21
C ARG A 652 -33.70 0.25 11.31
N SER A 653 -33.81 1.56 11.11
CA SER A 653 -34.80 2.15 10.22
C SER A 653 -34.61 1.71 8.76
N TYR A 654 -33.38 1.59 8.31
CA TYR A 654 -33.04 1.08 6.95
C TYR A 654 -33.29 -0.43 6.85
N TYR A 655 -32.87 -1.19 7.86
CA TYR A 655 -33.09 -2.63 7.94
C TYR A 655 -34.60 -2.98 7.92
N GLU A 656 -35.43 -2.24 8.64
CA GLU A 656 -36.89 -2.45 8.65
C GLU A 656 -37.58 -1.92 7.38
N GLY A 657 -36.95 -0.95 6.69
CA GLY A 657 -37.50 -0.29 5.52
C GLY A 657 -37.24 -1.00 4.18
N ASP A 658 -36.22 -1.90 4.09
CA ASP A 658 -35.90 -2.65 2.87
C ASP A 658 -35.86 -4.17 3.16
N GLU A 659 -36.86 -4.90 2.61
CA GLU A 659 -36.98 -6.34 2.80
C GLU A 659 -35.76 -7.11 2.28
N ARG A 660 -35.11 -6.64 1.19
CA ARG A 660 -33.91 -7.28 0.62
C ARG A 660 -32.71 -7.17 1.59
N LEU A 661 -32.57 -6.00 2.20
CA LEU A 661 -31.52 -5.76 3.21
C LEU A 661 -31.78 -6.60 4.44
N LYS A 662 -33.04 -6.63 4.90
CA LYS A 662 -33.43 -7.44 6.05
C LYS A 662 -33.18 -8.92 5.83
N GLU A 663 -33.62 -9.48 4.70
CA GLU A 663 -33.37 -10.88 4.36
C GLU A 663 -31.86 -11.18 4.29
N ALA A 664 -31.06 -10.28 3.71
CA ALA A 664 -29.61 -10.46 3.61
C ALA A 664 -28.92 -10.44 4.97
N VAL A 665 -29.27 -9.51 5.86
CA VAL A 665 -28.71 -9.42 7.21
C VAL A 665 -29.15 -10.62 8.07
N ASP A 666 -30.44 -10.99 8.03
CA ASP A 666 -30.96 -12.14 8.78
C ASP A 666 -30.32 -13.45 8.30
N PHE A 667 -30.02 -13.59 7.01
CA PHE A 667 -29.37 -14.78 6.48
C PHE A 667 -27.96 -14.98 7.06
N LEU A 668 -27.21 -13.92 7.37
CA LEU A 668 -25.86 -14.03 7.95
C LEU A 668 -25.85 -14.78 9.29
N ARG A 669 -26.95 -14.77 10.03
CA ARG A 669 -27.14 -15.55 11.26
C ARG A 669 -28.16 -16.70 11.09
N GLY A 670 -28.50 -17.01 9.84
CA GLY A 670 -29.42 -18.08 9.50
C GLY A 670 -28.82 -19.50 9.61
N PRO A 671 -29.64 -20.55 9.56
CA PRO A 671 -29.21 -21.93 9.78
C PRO A 671 -28.05 -22.36 8.84
N GLN A 672 -28.08 -21.96 7.56
CA GLN A 672 -27.09 -22.36 6.58
C GLN A 672 -25.70 -21.75 6.91
N MET A 673 -25.66 -20.50 7.37
CA MET A 673 -24.43 -19.85 7.79
C MET A 673 -23.90 -20.45 9.10
N LEU A 674 -24.80 -20.77 10.04
CA LEU A 674 -24.45 -21.39 11.32
C LEU A 674 -23.96 -22.85 11.19
N GLU A 675 -24.34 -23.57 10.12
CA GLU A 675 -23.83 -24.92 9.85
C GLU A 675 -22.32 -24.93 9.54
N VAL A 676 -21.81 -23.84 8.92
CA VAL A 676 -20.41 -23.72 8.50
C VAL A 676 -19.63 -22.66 9.28
N GLY A 677 -20.31 -21.82 10.04
CA GLY A 677 -19.75 -20.65 10.71
C GLY A 677 -19.79 -20.75 12.23
N ASN A 678 -19.02 -19.84 12.86
CA ASN A 678 -19.07 -19.65 14.30
C ASN A 678 -20.23 -18.70 14.67
N ALA A 679 -21.13 -19.17 15.51
CA ALA A 679 -22.32 -18.42 15.91
C ALA A 679 -21.99 -17.06 16.55
N GLU A 680 -21.00 -17.01 17.44
CA GLU A 680 -20.60 -15.78 18.13
C GLU A 680 -20.07 -14.72 17.16
N SER A 681 -19.23 -15.12 16.19
CA SER A 681 -18.68 -14.22 15.17
C SER A 681 -19.76 -13.67 14.24
N LEU A 682 -20.69 -14.51 13.80
CA LEU A 682 -21.78 -14.09 12.91
C LEU A 682 -22.82 -13.21 13.65
N GLU A 683 -23.12 -13.53 14.90
CA GLU A 683 -23.99 -12.72 15.78
C GLU A 683 -23.35 -11.32 16.00
N ARG A 684 -22.09 -11.26 16.41
CA ARG A 684 -21.38 -10.00 16.66
C ARG A 684 -21.34 -9.09 15.41
N LEU A 685 -21.10 -9.67 14.22
CA LEU A 685 -21.15 -8.90 12.97
C LEU A 685 -22.55 -8.34 12.70
N THR A 686 -23.61 -9.16 12.89
CA THR A 686 -24.97 -8.69 12.65
C THR A 686 -25.43 -7.67 13.69
N GLU A 687 -25.02 -7.82 14.95
CA GLU A 687 -25.28 -6.83 16.00
C GLU A 687 -24.57 -5.49 15.72
N GLU A 688 -23.32 -5.52 15.22
CA GLU A 688 -22.60 -4.31 14.83
C GLU A 688 -23.31 -3.58 13.68
N LEU A 689 -23.74 -4.32 12.64
CA LEU A 689 -24.51 -3.75 11.52
C LEU A 689 -25.85 -3.15 11.95
N LEU A 690 -26.58 -3.84 12.84
CA LEU A 690 -27.89 -3.39 13.31
C LEU A 690 -27.83 -2.30 14.39
N GLY A 691 -26.74 -2.28 15.17
CA GLY A 691 -26.62 -1.39 16.32
C GLY A 691 -25.86 -0.10 16.05
N LYS A 692 -24.85 -0.16 15.19
CA LYS A 692 -23.97 0.98 14.94
C LYS A 692 -23.83 1.32 13.46
N ASP A 693 -23.53 0.31 12.62
CA ASP A 693 -23.18 0.53 11.19
C ASP A 693 -22.44 1.85 10.96
N TRP A 694 -21.37 2.06 11.72
CA TRP A 694 -20.66 3.33 11.82
C TRP A 694 -20.24 3.90 10.45
N PHE A 695 -20.03 3.02 9.48
CA PHE A 695 -19.66 3.41 8.12
C PHE A 695 -20.82 3.35 7.12
N MET A 696 -22.06 3.51 7.60
CA MET A 696 -23.25 3.76 6.78
C MET A 696 -23.39 2.79 5.59
N THR A 697 -23.26 1.49 5.87
CA THR A 697 -23.42 0.43 4.87
C THR A 697 -24.84 0.39 4.32
N PHE A 698 -25.84 0.56 5.18
CA PHE A 698 -27.26 0.38 4.83
C PHE A 698 -27.83 1.48 3.96
N PRO A 699 -27.53 2.78 4.17
CA PRO A 699 -28.01 3.85 3.30
C PRO A 699 -27.65 3.67 1.82
N ASP A 700 -26.48 3.14 1.55
CA ASP A 700 -25.98 2.95 0.18
C ASP A 700 -26.39 1.60 -0.44
N PHE A 701 -27.03 0.70 0.30
CA PHE A 701 -27.35 -0.66 -0.16
C PHE A 701 -28.17 -0.69 -1.45
N ASP A 702 -29.28 0.05 -1.53
CA ASP A 702 -30.15 0.07 -2.72
C ASP A 702 -29.44 0.67 -3.94
N SER A 703 -28.74 1.78 -3.77
CA SER A 703 -27.98 2.43 -4.84
C SER A 703 -26.84 1.53 -5.35
N TYR A 704 -26.17 0.80 -4.45
CA TYR A 704 -25.15 -0.17 -4.80
C TYR A 704 -25.71 -1.35 -5.58
N LEU A 705 -26.82 -1.94 -5.14
CA LEU A 705 -27.52 -3.01 -5.88
C LEU A 705 -27.87 -2.58 -7.30
N THR A 706 -28.42 -1.36 -7.44
CA THR A 706 -28.84 -0.79 -8.71
C THR A 706 -27.67 -0.60 -9.67
N GLU A 707 -26.59 0.00 -9.19
CA GLU A 707 -25.43 0.30 -10.03
C GLU A 707 -24.64 -0.98 -10.37
N LYS A 708 -24.53 -1.93 -9.44
CA LYS A 708 -23.90 -3.22 -9.70
C LYS A 708 -24.69 -4.06 -10.71
N ALA A 709 -26.01 -3.99 -10.70
CA ALA A 709 -26.84 -4.61 -11.74
C ALA A 709 -26.55 -3.99 -13.12
N ARG A 710 -26.35 -2.66 -13.20
CA ARG A 710 -25.96 -1.98 -14.44
C ARG A 710 -24.58 -2.46 -14.94
N VAL A 711 -23.61 -2.58 -14.04
CA VAL A 711 -22.28 -3.15 -14.36
C VAL A 711 -22.41 -4.53 -14.98
N LEU A 712 -23.15 -5.44 -14.32
CA LEU A 712 -23.30 -6.83 -14.77
C LEU A 712 -24.03 -6.94 -16.12
N ASN A 713 -24.99 -6.05 -16.39
CA ASN A 713 -25.65 -5.98 -17.69
C ASN A 713 -24.70 -5.46 -18.78
N ASP A 714 -23.93 -4.40 -18.47
CA ASP A 714 -23.00 -3.80 -19.45
C ASP A 714 -21.86 -4.74 -19.84
N VAL A 715 -21.40 -5.61 -18.92
CA VAL A 715 -20.39 -6.66 -19.22
C VAL A 715 -20.87 -7.65 -20.32
N ALA A 716 -22.16 -7.81 -20.52
CA ALA A 716 -22.70 -8.69 -21.57
C ALA A 716 -22.33 -8.19 -22.98
N ASP A 717 -22.26 -6.87 -23.20
CA ASP A 717 -21.76 -6.25 -24.42
C ASP A 717 -20.23 -6.11 -24.36
N GLN A 718 -19.53 -7.16 -24.76
CA GLN A 718 -18.07 -7.20 -24.67
C GLN A 718 -17.38 -6.13 -25.52
N HIS A 719 -17.93 -5.73 -26.66
CA HIS A 719 -17.34 -4.67 -27.49
C HIS A 719 -17.42 -3.31 -26.77
N SER A 720 -18.57 -2.94 -26.26
CA SER A 720 -18.75 -1.72 -25.46
C SER A 720 -17.92 -1.75 -24.20
N TRP A 721 -17.81 -2.93 -23.54
CA TRP A 721 -17.01 -3.11 -22.33
C TRP A 721 -15.52 -2.86 -22.59
N GLN A 722 -14.95 -3.46 -23.64
CA GLN A 722 -13.52 -3.27 -23.98
C GLN A 722 -13.21 -1.84 -24.43
N ARG A 723 -14.15 -1.16 -25.08
CA ARG A 723 -14.03 0.27 -25.40
C ARG A 723 -13.91 1.12 -24.14
N LYS A 724 -14.76 0.88 -23.14
CA LYS A 724 -14.66 1.54 -21.82
C LYS A 724 -13.32 1.21 -21.14
N ALA A 725 -12.89 -0.05 -21.20
CA ALA A 725 -11.60 -0.48 -20.65
C ALA A 725 -10.43 0.25 -21.31
N LEU A 726 -10.44 0.39 -22.64
CA LEU A 726 -9.41 1.12 -23.39
C LEU A 726 -9.35 2.59 -22.98
N VAL A 727 -10.50 3.26 -22.78
CA VAL A 727 -10.55 4.64 -22.28
C VAL A 727 -9.92 4.74 -20.89
N ASN A 728 -10.21 3.78 -20.01
CA ASN A 728 -9.59 3.73 -18.67
C ASN A 728 -8.07 3.57 -18.76
N ILE A 729 -7.57 2.62 -19.56
CA ILE A 729 -6.12 2.41 -19.78
C ILE A 729 -5.48 3.70 -20.32
N ALA A 730 -6.08 4.31 -21.33
CA ALA A 730 -5.56 5.54 -21.94
C ALA A 730 -5.44 6.69 -20.96
N LYS A 731 -6.39 6.83 -20.05
CA LYS A 731 -6.42 7.90 -19.04
C LYS A 731 -5.62 7.57 -17.77
N ALA A 732 -5.14 6.33 -17.61
CA ALA A 732 -4.38 5.92 -16.44
C ALA A 732 -2.99 6.61 -16.35
N GLY A 733 -2.49 7.19 -17.43
CA GLY A 733 -1.20 7.90 -17.45
C GLY A 733 -1.07 8.98 -16.37
N PHE A 734 -2.15 9.65 -16.01
CA PHE A 734 -2.18 10.61 -14.91
C PHE A 734 -1.73 10.01 -13.57
N PHE A 735 -2.00 8.73 -13.34
CA PHE A 735 -1.66 8.03 -12.09
C PHE A 735 -0.28 7.37 -12.12
N SER A 736 0.62 7.77 -13.00
CA SER A 736 2.04 7.37 -12.92
C SER A 736 2.69 7.95 -11.67
N SER A 737 3.40 7.12 -10.91
CA SER A 737 4.21 7.60 -9.78
C SER A 737 5.37 8.50 -10.23
N ASP A 738 5.82 8.38 -11.48
CA ASP A 738 6.84 9.27 -12.03
C ASP A 738 6.32 10.72 -12.06
N ARG A 739 5.10 10.95 -12.57
CA ARG A 739 4.43 12.26 -12.52
C ARG A 739 4.33 12.77 -11.07
N THR A 740 3.94 11.90 -10.13
CA THR A 740 3.81 12.29 -8.71
C THR A 740 5.16 12.73 -8.14
N ILE A 741 6.22 11.96 -8.37
CA ILE A 741 7.58 12.27 -7.89
C ILE A 741 8.15 13.53 -8.53
N GLU A 742 7.89 13.76 -9.83
CA GLU A 742 8.26 15.02 -10.47
C GLU A 742 7.61 16.23 -9.80
N GLN A 743 6.32 16.10 -9.40
CA GLN A 743 5.63 17.15 -8.65
C GLN A 743 6.22 17.37 -7.25
N TYR A 744 6.50 16.27 -6.52
CA TYR A 744 7.18 16.38 -5.22
C TYR A 744 8.55 17.05 -5.36
N ASN A 745 9.33 16.63 -6.35
CA ASN A 745 10.67 17.22 -6.55
C ASN A 745 10.62 18.69 -6.93
N ARG A 746 9.72 19.07 -7.84
CA ARG A 746 9.56 20.46 -8.28
C ARG A 746 9.09 21.37 -7.16
N ASP A 747 8.15 20.93 -6.34
CA ASP A 747 7.41 21.80 -5.41
C ASP A 747 7.94 21.71 -3.96
N ILE A 748 8.62 20.62 -3.58
CA ILE A 748 8.98 20.33 -2.19
C ILE A 748 10.48 20.03 -2.00
N TRP A 749 11.03 19.05 -2.74
CA TRP A 749 12.39 18.56 -2.44
C TRP A 749 13.49 19.33 -3.12
N HIS A 750 13.28 19.81 -4.34
CA HIS A 750 14.25 20.56 -5.15
C HIS A 750 15.59 19.84 -5.32
N LEU A 751 15.56 18.53 -5.58
CA LEU A 751 16.74 17.72 -5.87
C LEU A 751 17.21 17.98 -7.30
N SER A 752 18.52 17.99 -7.48
CA SER A 752 19.12 18.01 -8.82
C SER A 752 19.12 16.60 -9.41
N VAL A 753 18.62 16.46 -10.62
CA VAL A 753 18.74 15.21 -11.39
C VAL A 753 20.22 14.96 -11.71
N ASP A 754 20.68 13.73 -11.53
CA ASP A 754 22.04 13.33 -11.89
C ASP A 754 22.23 13.51 -13.43
N SER A 755 22.95 14.55 -13.82
CA SER A 755 23.12 14.97 -15.21
C SER A 755 23.96 14.00 -16.07
N SER A 756 24.42 12.89 -15.53
CA SER A 756 25.16 11.87 -16.30
C SER A 756 24.27 11.06 -17.27
N ARG A 757 22.96 11.41 -17.39
CA ARG A 757 22.02 10.86 -18.39
C ARG A 757 22.10 11.52 -19.79
N SER A 758 22.77 12.64 -19.94
CA SER A 758 22.87 13.31 -21.23
C SER A 758 24.19 12.96 -21.90
N CYS A 759 24.18 12.00 -22.76
CA CYS A 759 25.11 11.64 -23.83
C CYS A 759 25.43 10.14 -23.87
N GLU A 760 24.50 9.38 -24.44
CA GLU A 760 24.87 8.29 -25.36
C GLU A 760 23.67 7.93 -26.23
#